data_432a5ba059b954e6b34db60f1abe929d
#
_entry.id   432a5ba059b954e6b34db60f1abe929d
#
_cell.length_a   1.000
_cell.length_b   1.000
_cell.length_c   1.000
_cell.angle_alpha   90.00
_cell.angle_beta   90.00
_cell.angle_gamma   90.00
#
_symmetry.space_group_name_H-M   'P 1'
#
loop_
_entity.id
_entity.type
_entity.pdbx_description
1 polymer ?
#
loop_
_entity_poly.entity_id
_entity_poly.type
_entity_poly.pdbx_seq_one_letter_code
_entity_poly.pdbx_strand_id
1 'polypeptide(L)'
;MRNVMKAATLESKFPILSVEHDCIISKDADITVCYRVELPELFTVTQAEYEAIHSAWAKAVKVLPNYSIVHKQDFFIEESYTPELQKEDLSFLSRSFERHFNERPYLKHTCYLFLTKTTKEHSRTTSSFNALTRGFIIPKEMQDKEAVSRFLECCEQFERIINDSGFITLTRLTGDEITGTESTAGIIEKYFSLSQEDTTCLQDITLGAGEMKIGDNYLCLHTLSDPEDLPTSVATDSRYERLSTDRSDCRLSFAAPIGVLLTCNHIVNQYLFIDDSAEMLRKFEQTARNMHSLSRYSRSNQINREWIEEYLNEAHSQGLTAIRAHCNVFAWSDDREKLKRVKNDVGSQLALMEAKPRHNTVDTPTLFWAAIPGNAGDFPAEESFYTFIEQALCLFIEETTGQDSLSPFGMRMVDRLTGKPIHLDISDLPMKRGIITNRNKFILGPSGSGKSFFTNHMVRQYYEQGTHVLLVDTGNSYQGLCNLINARTGGEDGIYFTYEESDPIAFNPFYVEDGVFDIEKKESIKTLILTLWKRDDEPPTRAEEVALSNAVNLFLERIRADKSIKPSFNTFYEFIRDEYQDILKEKRTREKDFDVWGFLNVLEPYYKGGEYDFLLNSDKQLDLLNKRFIVFELDNIKDNKVLFPIVTIIIMETFINKMRRLKGIRKMILLEEAWKAISKEGMAEYLKYLFKTVRKFFAEAVVVTQEVEDIISSSIVKGTIINNSDCKILLDQRKYVNKFDEIQALLGLTDKERAQILSINLSNAPGRKYKEVWIGLGGAQSAVYATEVSPEEYYCYTTEETEKLELQRLTEKLDGNIELAIKQLAESKRSK
;
A
#
# COMPACT_ATOMS: atom_id res chain seq x y z
N MET A 1 -29.89 51.20 -3.18
CA MET A 1 -29.39 51.16 -4.57
C MET A 1 -28.76 49.79 -4.78
N ARG A 2 -29.32 48.93 -5.63
CA ARG A 2 -28.67 47.70 -6.02
C ARG A 2 -27.44 48.10 -6.85
N ASN A 3 -26.25 47.98 -6.33
CA ASN A 3 -25.03 47.95 -7.14
C ASN A 3 -25.11 46.74 -8.06
N VAL A 4 -25.54 46.96 -9.29
CA VAL A 4 -25.39 45.98 -10.36
C VAL A 4 -23.87 45.87 -10.57
N MET A 5 -23.25 44.83 -10.13
CA MET A 5 -21.84 44.53 -10.47
C MET A 5 -21.74 44.54 -11.98
N LYS A 6 -20.95 45.46 -12.53
CA LYS A 6 -20.64 45.43 -13.96
C LYS A 6 -19.82 44.18 -14.28
N ALA A 7 -20.24 43.45 -15.30
CA ALA A 7 -19.43 42.36 -15.81
C ALA A 7 -18.01 42.88 -16.17
N ALA A 8 -16.99 42.20 -15.73
CA ALA A 8 -15.60 42.47 -16.06
C ALA A 8 -15.00 41.20 -16.73
N THR A 9 -14.06 41.40 -17.63
CA THR A 9 -13.34 40.27 -18.20
C THR A 9 -12.36 39.71 -17.16
N LEU A 10 -12.16 38.39 -17.14
CA LEU A 10 -11.18 37.72 -16.27
C LEU A 10 -9.79 38.37 -16.43
N GLU A 11 -9.36 38.62 -17.66
CA GLU A 11 -8.08 39.24 -18.03
C GLU A 11 -7.86 40.61 -17.29
N SER A 12 -8.91 41.42 -17.17
CA SER A 12 -8.84 42.74 -16.48
C SER A 12 -8.63 42.62 -14.96
N LYS A 13 -8.95 41.46 -14.37
CA LYS A 13 -8.87 41.21 -12.93
C LYS A 13 -7.84 40.14 -12.58
N PHE A 14 -7.30 39.45 -13.57
CA PHE A 14 -6.32 38.41 -13.38
C PHE A 14 -5.02 38.97 -12.78
N PRO A 15 -4.54 38.43 -11.64
CA PRO A 15 -3.47 39.06 -10.89
C PRO A 15 -2.07 38.71 -11.38
N ILE A 16 -1.92 37.68 -12.24
CA ILE A 16 -0.62 37.22 -12.70
C ILE A 16 -0.18 38.02 -13.93
N LEU A 17 1.07 38.45 -13.94
CA LEU A 17 1.69 39.18 -15.05
C LEU A 17 2.32 38.24 -16.05
N SER A 18 3.20 37.34 -15.58
CA SER A 18 3.94 36.38 -16.41
C SER A 18 4.44 35.21 -15.56
N VAL A 19 4.88 34.15 -16.25
CA VAL A 19 5.67 33.07 -15.66
C VAL A 19 7.03 33.07 -16.35
N GLU A 20 8.09 33.32 -15.60
CA GLU A 20 9.47 33.41 -16.10
C GLU A 20 10.42 32.66 -15.18
N HIS A 21 11.33 31.89 -15.75
CA HIS A 21 12.29 31.07 -14.99
C HIS A 21 11.66 30.15 -13.95
N ASP A 22 10.52 29.54 -14.32
CA ASP A 22 9.73 28.66 -13.44
C ASP A 22 9.23 29.36 -12.16
N CYS A 23 9.04 30.68 -12.23
CA CYS A 23 8.44 31.48 -11.17
C CYS A 23 7.22 32.24 -11.69
N ILE A 24 6.21 32.38 -10.87
CA ILE A 24 5.06 33.23 -11.14
C ILE A 24 5.41 34.64 -10.69
N ILE A 25 5.17 35.62 -11.56
CA ILE A 25 5.30 37.04 -11.27
C ILE A 25 3.91 37.66 -11.28
N SER A 26 3.47 38.21 -10.13
CA SER A 26 2.20 38.89 -10.03
C SER A 26 2.26 40.28 -10.64
N LYS A 27 1.09 40.88 -10.90
CA LYS A 27 1.00 42.29 -11.38
C LYS A 27 1.43 43.32 -10.33
N ASP A 28 1.44 42.95 -9.04
CA ASP A 28 2.03 43.73 -7.94
C ASP A 28 3.52 43.42 -7.72
N ALA A 29 4.13 42.65 -8.65
CA ALA A 29 5.53 42.22 -8.69
C ALA A 29 5.96 41.25 -7.57
N ASP A 30 5.04 40.56 -6.91
CA ASP A 30 5.38 39.46 -6.04
C ASP A 30 5.96 38.29 -6.87
N ILE A 31 6.92 37.59 -6.32
CA ILE A 31 7.59 36.46 -6.98
C ILE A 31 7.26 35.19 -6.21
N THR A 32 6.76 34.18 -6.92
CA THR A 32 6.35 32.90 -6.31
C THR A 32 7.06 31.73 -6.97
N VAL A 33 7.68 30.88 -6.14
CA VAL A 33 8.22 29.57 -6.52
C VAL A 33 7.20 28.51 -6.18
N CYS A 34 6.94 27.60 -7.12
CA CYS A 34 5.88 26.60 -7.02
C CYS A 34 6.44 25.21 -6.91
N TYR A 35 5.89 24.39 -6.02
CA TYR A 35 6.27 23.00 -5.82
C TYR A 35 5.05 22.09 -5.86
N ARG A 36 5.22 20.87 -6.42
CA ARG A 36 4.36 19.74 -6.14
C ARG A 36 4.87 19.06 -4.87
N VAL A 37 3.95 18.68 -4.01
CA VAL A 37 4.25 18.04 -2.72
C VAL A 37 3.79 16.59 -2.75
N GLU A 38 4.71 15.66 -2.55
CA GLU A 38 4.40 14.25 -2.34
C GLU A 38 4.41 13.96 -0.85
N LEU A 39 3.26 13.55 -0.32
CA LEU A 39 3.03 13.26 1.08
C LEU A 39 3.03 11.75 1.34
N PRO A 40 3.33 11.29 2.56
CA PRO A 40 3.18 9.90 2.95
C PRO A 40 1.73 9.44 2.88
N GLU A 41 1.51 8.14 2.67
CA GLU A 41 0.16 7.58 2.65
C GLU A 41 -0.45 7.54 4.07
N LEU A 42 -1.77 7.61 4.12
CA LEU A 42 -2.55 7.50 5.35
C LEU A 42 -2.18 6.29 6.20
N PHE A 43 -2.08 6.50 7.51
CA PHE A 43 -1.78 5.48 8.52
C PHE A 43 -0.40 4.83 8.39
N THR A 44 0.51 5.41 7.58
CA THR A 44 1.88 4.91 7.43
C THR A 44 2.90 5.66 8.30
N VAL A 45 2.47 6.72 8.98
CA VAL A 45 3.32 7.60 9.80
C VAL A 45 3.06 7.36 11.29
N THR A 46 4.14 7.26 12.09
CA THR A 46 4.08 7.17 13.56
C THR A 46 3.99 8.55 14.19
N GLN A 47 3.64 8.63 15.48
CA GLN A 47 3.67 9.88 16.23
C GLN A 47 5.04 10.57 16.17
N ALA A 48 6.12 9.83 16.39
CA ALA A 48 7.48 10.37 16.32
C ALA A 48 7.86 10.87 14.91
N GLU A 49 7.34 10.22 13.88
CA GLU A 49 7.52 10.65 12.48
C GLU A 49 6.71 11.93 12.19
N TYR A 50 5.48 12.10 12.72
CA TYR A 50 4.75 13.38 12.64
C TYR A 50 5.51 14.52 13.31
N GLU A 51 6.10 14.28 14.49
CA GLU A 51 6.95 15.27 15.17
C GLU A 51 8.22 15.60 14.34
N ALA A 52 8.81 14.61 13.65
CA ALA A 52 9.96 14.84 12.78
C ALA A 52 9.58 15.63 11.52
N ILE A 53 8.44 15.34 10.88
CA ILE A 53 7.88 16.10 9.76
C ILE A 53 7.64 17.55 10.17
N HIS A 54 6.95 17.77 11.28
CA HIS A 54 6.69 19.09 11.84
C HIS A 54 7.99 19.87 12.13
N SER A 55 9.00 19.20 12.71
CA SER A 55 10.31 19.81 12.94
C SER A 55 11.02 20.19 11.65
N ALA A 56 10.90 19.38 10.60
CA ALA A 56 11.47 19.70 9.27
C ALA A 56 10.80 20.92 8.66
N TRP A 57 9.46 21.00 8.67
CA TRP A 57 8.73 22.20 8.26
C TRP A 57 9.14 23.45 9.03
N ALA A 58 9.21 23.36 10.38
CA ALA A 58 9.60 24.49 11.21
C ALA A 58 11.00 25.02 10.87
N LYS A 59 11.96 24.12 10.62
CA LYS A 59 13.32 24.48 10.18
C LYS A 59 13.30 25.13 8.80
N ALA A 60 12.54 24.57 7.87
CA ALA A 60 12.44 25.08 6.51
C ALA A 60 11.80 26.47 6.45
N VAL A 61 10.70 26.69 7.22
CA VAL A 61 10.05 28.00 7.27
C VAL A 61 10.99 29.09 7.88
N LYS A 62 11.81 28.73 8.86
CA LYS A 62 12.73 29.67 9.53
C LYS A 62 13.87 30.18 8.64
N VAL A 63 14.18 29.54 7.50
CA VAL A 63 15.20 30.07 6.55
C VAL A 63 14.66 31.15 5.62
N LEU A 64 13.32 31.29 5.51
CA LEU A 64 12.73 32.26 4.63
C LEU A 64 12.91 33.70 5.16
N PRO A 65 13.16 34.68 4.29
CA PRO A 65 13.30 36.07 4.71
C PRO A 65 11.95 36.69 5.12
N ASN A 66 11.99 37.77 5.90
CA ASN A 66 10.77 38.54 6.26
C ASN A 66 10.00 38.93 5.01
N TYR A 67 8.67 39.00 5.15
CA TYR A 67 7.69 39.24 4.08
C TYR A 67 7.71 38.14 3.02
N SER A 68 7.95 36.91 3.44
CA SER A 68 7.65 35.71 2.69
C SER A 68 6.32 35.13 3.13
N ILE A 69 5.62 34.49 2.19
CA ILE A 69 4.37 33.79 2.45
C ILE A 69 4.55 32.32 2.02
N VAL A 70 4.22 31.41 2.94
CA VAL A 70 4.09 29.99 2.63
C VAL A 70 2.62 29.69 2.45
N HIS A 71 2.21 29.26 1.27
CA HIS A 71 0.85 28.87 0.96
C HIS A 71 0.84 27.42 0.51
N LYS A 72 0.32 26.55 1.35
CA LYS A 72 0.08 25.13 1.03
C LYS A 72 -1.38 24.97 0.60
N GLN A 73 -1.60 24.31 -0.53
CA GLN A 73 -2.90 24.16 -1.14
C GLN A 73 -3.14 22.69 -1.48
N ASP A 74 -4.13 22.09 -0.83
CA ASP A 74 -4.51 20.70 -0.98
C ASP A 74 -5.85 20.61 -1.73
N PHE A 75 -5.83 19.98 -2.90
CA PHE A 75 -7.01 19.74 -3.74
C PHE A 75 -7.53 18.32 -3.50
N PHE A 76 -8.82 18.23 -3.19
CA PHE A 76 -9.54 16.97 -3.09
C PHE A 76 -10.70 17.02 -4.08
N ILE A 77 -10.51 16.44 -5.25
CA ILE A 77 -11.44 16.54 -6.37
C ILE A 77 -11.92 15.15 -6.76
N GLU A 78 -13.23 15.01 -6.91
CA GLU A 78 -13.85 13.77 -7.35
C GLU A 78 -13.48 13.49 -8.81
N GLU A 79 -12.86 12.34 -9.02
CA GLU A 79 -12.60 11.76 -10.32
C GLU A 79 -13.32 10.41 -10.43
N SER A 80 -13.59 9.99 -11.64
CA SER A 80 -14.12 8.67 -11.93
C SER A 80 -13.01 7.73 -12.37
N TYR A 81 -12.99 6.51 -11.82
CA TYR A 81 -12.02 5.51 -12.25
C TYR A 81 -12.19 5.18 -13.73
N THR A 82 -11.12 5.36 -14.49
CA THR A 82 -11.08 5.03 -15.92
C THR A 82 -10.40 3.69 -16.10
N PRO A 83 -11.12 2.65 -16.56
CA PRO A 83 -10.58 1.32 -16.70
C PRO A 83 -9.65 1.19 -17.89
N GLU A 84 -8.65 0.33 -17.79
CA GLU A 84 -7.70 0.00 -18.87
C GLU A 84 -8.28 -1.03 -19.85
N LEU A 85 -9.55 -0.90 -20.28
CA LEU A 85 -10.24 -1.88 -21.13
C LEU A 85 -9.66 -2.02 -22.57
N GLN A 86 -8.82 -1.08 -22.98
CA GLN A 86 -8.21 -1.08 -24.33
C GLN A 86 -6.99 -2.00 -24.47
N LYS A 87 -6.46 -2.57 -23.37
CA LYS A 87 -5.41 -3.57 -23.46
C LYS A 87 -5.99 -4.85 -24.07
N GLU A 88 -5.52 -5.21 -25.27
CA GLU A 88 -6.00 -6.37 -26.05
C GLU A 88 -5.88 -7.69 -25.27
N ASP A 89 -4.92 -7.82 -24.39
CA ASP A 89 -4.56 -9.04 -23.65
C ASP A 89 -5.24 -9.21 -22.28
N LEU A 90 -6.27 -8.43 -21.94
CA LEU A 90 -6.96 -8.60 -20.65
C LEU A 90 -7.68 -9.93 -20.57
N SER A 91 -7.41 -10.67 -19.50
CA SER A 91 -8.13 -11.91 -19.18
C SER A 91 -9.62 -11.65 -18.91
N PHE A 92 -10.43 -12.70 -18.89
CA PHE A 92 -11.84 -12.62 -18.52
C PHE A 92 -12.05 -11.96 -17.14
N LEU A 93 -11.32 -12.40 -16.12
CA LEU A 93 -11.48 -11.88 -14.77
C LEU A 93 -10.91 -10.46 -14.62
N SER A 94 -9.77 -10.15 -15.24
CA SER A 94 -9.23 -8.79 -15.24
C SER A 94 -10.16 -7.81 -15.95
N ARG A 95 -10.77 -8.21 -17.06
CA ARG A 95 -11.78 -7.40 -17.77
C ARG A 95 -13.04 -7.21 -16.91
N SER A 96 -13.44 -8.22 -16.15
CA SER A 96 -14.56 -8.12 -15.23
C SER A 96 -14.25 -7.18 -14.06
N PHE A 97 -13.05 -7.22 -13.51
CA PHE A 97 -12.57 -6.29 -12.50
C PHE A 97 -12.65 -4.85 -13.00
N GLU A 98 -12.04 -4.57 -14.15
CA GLU A 98 -12.05 -3.22 -14.74
C GLU A 98 -13.48 -2.69 -14.99
N ARG A 99 -14.39 -3.54 -15.44
CA ARG A 99 -15.82 -3.18 -15.62
C ARG A 99 -16.55 -2.92 -14.31
N HIS A 100 -16.21 -3.67 -13.25
CA HIS A 100 -16.83 -3.50 -11.93
C HIS A 100 -16.51 -2.14 -11.31
N PHE A 101 -15.31 -1.64 -11.55
CA PHE A 101 -14.86 -0.35 -11.04
C PHE A 101 -15.05 0.82 -12.03
N ASN A 102 -15.52 0.56 -13.25
CA ASN A 102 -15.75 1.61 -14.25
C ASN A 102 -16.63 2.73 -13.67
N GLU A 103 -16.20 3.97 -13.88
CA GLU A 103 -16.88 5.19 -13.40
C GLU A 103 -17.07 5.26 -11.87
N ARG A 104 -16.36 4.45 -11.08
CA ARG A 104 -16.42 4.56 -9.62
C ARG A 104 -15.83 5.89 -9.19
N PRO A 105 -16.61 6.74 -8.49
CA PRO A 105 -16.11 8.00 -7.99
C PRO A 105 -15.13 7.79 -6.84
N TYR A 106 -14.09 8.59 -6.80
CA TYR A 106 -13.14 8.69 -5.70
C TYR A 106 -12.57 10.10 -5.61
N LEU A 107 -12.18 10.54 -4.42
CA LEU A 107 -11.48 11.82 -4.26
C LEU A 107 -9.99 11.62 -4.52
N LYS A 108 -9.50 12.34 -5.53
CA LYS A 108 -8.08 12.44 -5.81
C LYS A 108 -7.49 13.60 -5.04
N HIS A 109 -6.42 13.34 -4.32
CA HIS A 109 -5.65 14.35 -3.61
C HIS A 109 -4.46 14.81 -4.45
N THR A 110 -4.29 16.12 -4.58
CA THR A 110 -3.10 16.75 -5.17
C THR A 110 -2.69 17.92 -4.29
N CYS A 111 -1.42 17.99 -3.92
CA CYS A 111 -0.89 19.01 -3.02
C CYS A 111 0.15 19.88 -3.72
N TYR A 112 0.01 21.20 -3.55
CA TYR A 112 0.95 22.21 -4.02
C TYR A 112 1.43 23.08 -2.89
N LEU A 113 2.65 23.62 -3.03
CA LEU A 113 3.24 24.56 -2.12
C LEU A 113 3.76 25.77 -2.91
N PHE A 114 3.40 26.95 -2.46
CA PHE A 114 3.80 28.23 -3.06
C PHE A 114 4.58 29.03 -2.04
N LEU A 115 5.80 29.38 -2.39
CA LEU A 115 6.65 30.30 -1.62
C LEU A 115 6.65 31.65 -2.34
N THR A 116 6.03 32.64 -1.73
CA THR A 116 5.87 33.98 -2.32
C THR A 116 6.67 35.01 -1.57
N LYS A 117 7.48 35.80 -2.29
CA LYS A 117 8.11 37.01 -1.76
C LYS A 117 7.26 38.21 -2.07
N THR A 118 6.89 38.95 -1.01
CA THR A 118 6.11 40.19 -1.11
C THR A 118 6.82 41.34 -0.36
N THR A 119 6.18 42.51 -0.32
CA THR A 119 6.69 43.68 0.40
C THR A 119 5.95 43.89 1.70
N LYS A 120 6.55 44.69 2.59
CA LYS A 120 5.92 45.09 3.88
C LYS A 120 4.54 45.77 3.69
N GLU A 121 4.43 46.58 2.66
CA GLU A 121 3.20 47.29 2.40
C GLU A 121 2.10 46.39 1.83
N HIS A 122 2.48 45.52 0.89
CA HIS A 122 1.55 44.61 0.27
C HIS A 122 1.08 43.51 1.25
N SER A 123 1.94 43.04 2.15
CA SER A 123 1.59 42.07 3.20
C SER A 123 0.50 42.56 4.19
N ARG A 124 0.16 43.84 4.13
CA ARG A 124 -0.90 44.50 4.95
C ARG A 124 -2.12 44.91 4.12
N THR A 125 -2.30 44.31 2.95
CA THR A 125 -3.47 44.53 2.10
C THR A 125 -4.75 44.14 2.87
N THR A 126 -5.81 44.92 2.66
CA THR A 126 -7.15 44.66 3.26
C THR A 126 -8.14 44.21 2.21
N SER A 127 -9.27 43.60 2.62
CA SER A 127 -10.33 43.16 1.71
C SER A 127 -10.85 44.28 0.79
N SER A 128 -10.76 45.51 1.23
CA SER A 128 -11.19 46.70 0.46
C SER A 128 -10.16 47.15 -0.58
N PHE A 129 -8.93 46.68 -0.50
CA PHE A 129 -7.81 47.12 -1.33
C PHE A 129 -7.10 45.98 -2.08
N ASN A 130 -7.78 44.89 -2.34
CA ASN A 130 -7.25 43.76 -3.15
C ASN A 130 -7.41 44.02 -4.66
N ALA A 131 -6.84 43.15 -5.50
CA ALA A 131 -6.85 43.23 -6.96
C ALA A 131 -8.25 43.22 -7.60
N LEU A 132 -9.30 42.74 -6.90
CA LEU A 132 -10.68 42.85 -7.39
C LEU A 132 -11.21 44.26 -7.38
N THR A 133 -10.72 45.09 -6.46
CA THR A 133 -11.24 46.45 -6.21
C THR A 133 -10.34 47.58 -6.70
N ARG A 134 -9.01 47.38 -6.69
CA ARG A 134 -8.01 48.39 -7.06
C ARG A 134 -7.20 47.98 -8.31
N GLY A 135 -6.43 48.93 -8.83
CA GLY A 135 -5.41 48.71 -9.84
C GLY A 135 -4.12 48.20 -9.21
N PHE A 136 -3.27 47.59 -10.02
CA PHE A 136 -1.98 47.03 -9.63
C PHE A 136 -0.94 48.15 -9.43
N ILE A 137 -0.02 47.95 -8.45
CA ILE A 137 1.06 48.91 -8.13
C ILE A 137 2.34 48.14 -7.96
N ILE A 138 3.38 48.47 -8.70
CA ILE A 138 4.69 47.84 -8.58
C ILE A 138 5.50 48.57 -7.49
N PRO A 139 5.81 47.90 -6.35
CA PRO A 139 6.62 48.45 -5.29
C PRO A 139 8.10 48.61 -5.72
N LYS A 140 8.78 49.67 -5.26
CA LYS A 140 10.19 49.90 -5.56
C LYS A 140 11.07 48.77 -4.94
N GLU A 141 10.72 48.22 -3.83
CA GLU A 141 11.44 47.16 -3.09
C GLU A 141 11.59 45.87 -3.94
N MET A 142 10.64 45.57 -4.83
CA MET A 142 10.71 44.40 -5.71
C MET A 142 11.63 44.57 -6.93
N GLN A 143 12.24 45.76 -7.09
CA GLN A 143 13.27 46.03 -8.12
C GLN A 143 14.69 45.70 -7.63
N ASP A 144 14.84 45.34 -6.34
CA ASP A 144 16.11 44.94 -5.74
C ASP A 144 16.49 43.51 -6.13
N LYS A 145 17.41 43.38 -7.06
CA LYS A 145 17.90 42.07 -7.55
C LYS A 145 18.56 41.23 -6.47
N GLU A 146 19.24 41.84 -5.49
CA GLU A 146 19.88 41.10 -4.40
C GLU A 146 18.85 40.49 -3.47
N ALA A 147 17.76 41.20 -3.19
CA ALA A 147 16.66 40.67 -2.36
C ALA A 147 15.96 39.47 -3.03
N VAL A 148 15.74 39.54 -4.34
CA VAL A 148 15.17 38.46 -5.14
C VAL A 148 16.10 37.25 -5.18
N SER A 149 17.38 37.43 -5.46
CA SER A 149 18.39 36.35 -5.48
C SER A 149 18.45 35.64 -4.13
N ARG A 150 18.51 36.41 -3.04
CA ARG A 150 18.53 35.86 -1.68
C ARG A 150 17.26 35.03 -1.38
N PHE A 151 16.08 35.49 -1.82
CA PHE A 151 14.86 34.74 -1.66
C PHE A 151 14.90 33.40 -2.40
N LEU A 152 15.39 33.39 -3.66
CA LEU A 152 15.51 32.14 -4.43
C LEU A 152 16.49 31.15 -3.78
N GLU A 153 17.62 31.63 -3.27
CA GLU A 153 18.57 30.82 -2.50
C GLU A 153 17.91 30.22 -1.23
N CYS A 154 17.08 31.00 -0.53
CA CYS A 154 16.31 30.50 0.62
C CYS A 154 15.28 29.45 0.20
N CYS A 155 14.64 29.59 -0.97
CA CYS A 155 13.71 28.58 -1.49
C CYS A 155 14.44 27.25 -1.79
N GLU A 156 15.66 27.28 -2.34
CA GLU A 156 16.48 26.08 -2.56
C GLU A 156 16.89 25.42 -1.23
N GLN A 157 17.20 26.23 -0.21
CA GLN A 157 17.48 25.69 1.13
C GLN A 157 16.23 25.07 1.76
N PHE A 158 15.08 25.70 1.63
CA PHE A 158 13.79 25.19 2.08
C PHE A 158 13.49 23.83 1.47
N GLU A 159 13.58 23.72 0.15
CA GLU A 159 13.38 22.47 -0.61
C GLU A 159 14.31 21.37 -0.10
N ARG A 160 15.60 21.68 0.06
CA ARG A 160 16.59 20.71 0.53
C ARG A 160 16.29 20.22 1.94
N ILE A 161 15.91 21.09 2.88
CA ILE A 161 15.59 20.73 4.26
C ILE A 161 14.39 19.76 4.30
N ILE A 162 13.36 20.01 3.49
CA ILE A 162 12.18 19.14 3.42
C ILE A 162 12.54 17.79 2.79
N ASN A 163 13.24 17.79 1.65
CA ASN A 163 13.61 16.56 0.94
C ASN A 163 14.58 15.70 1.77
N ASP A 164 15.52 16.30 2.47
CA ASP A 164 16.45 15.60 3.37
C ASP A 164 15.76 14.95 4.58
N SER A 165 14.54 15.37 4.92
CA SER A 165 13.74 14.72 5.98
C SER A 165 13.37 13.28 5.64
N GLY A 166 13.27 12.96 4.35
CA GLY A 166 12.92 11.63 3.84
C GLY A 166 11.44 11.25 3.94
N PHE A 167 10.57 12.13 4.46
CA PHE A 167 9.13 11.88 4.59
C PHE A 167 8.30 12.53 3.49
N ILE A 168 8.70 13.73 3.07
CA ILE A 168 8.00 14.56 2.09
C ILE A 168 8.96 14.86 0.95
N THR A 169 8.46 14.83 -0.28
CA THR A 169 9.24 15.22 -1.45
C THR A 169 8.66 16.49 -2.08
N LEU A 170 9.49 17.52 -2.21
CA LEU A 170 9.16 18.72 -2.98
C LEU A 170 9.79 18.61 -4.36
N THR A 171 8.98 18.77 -5.39
CA THR A 171 9.43 18.86 -6.79
C THR A 171 9.04 20.20 -7.35
N ARG A 172 10.03 21.03 -7.75
CA ARG A 172 9.78 22.34 -8.34
C ARG A 172 9.03 22.19 -9.67
N LEU A 173 7.99 22.98 -9.85
CA LEU A 173 7.19 22.99 -11.08
C LEU A 173 7.89 23.79 -12.16
N THR A 174 7.78 23.33 -13.39
CA THR A 174 8.24 24.02 -14.60
C THR A 174 7.23 25.07 -15.07
N GLY A 175 7.66 26.00 -15.90
CA GLY A 175 6.78 26.99 -16.52
C GLY A 175 5.59 26.37 -17.23
N ASP A 176 5.80 25.25 -17.94
CA ASP A 176 4.73 24.52 -18.65
C ASP A 176 3.72 23.88 -17.70
N GLU A 177 4.14 23.37 -16.55
CA GLU A 177 3.23 22.85 -15.52
C GLU A 177 2.43 23.97 -14.84
N ILE A 178 2.97 25.17 -14.76
CA ILE A 178 2.31 26.34 -14.17
C ILE A 178 1.28 26.93 -15.12
N THR A 179 1.66 27.19 -16.39
CA THR A 179 0.82 27.85 -17.39
C THR A 179 -0.07 26.91 -18.19
N GLY A 180 0.33 25.64 -18.29
CA GLY A 180 -0.26 24.68 -19.21
C GLY A 180 0.37 24.69 -20.59
N THR A 181 0.02 23.68 -21.38
CA THR A 181 0.39 23.49 -22.78
C THR A 181 -0.87 23.32 -23.63
N GLU A 182 -0.75 23.14 -24.95
CA GLU A 182 -1.90 22.85 -25.80
C GLU A 182 -2.66 21.56 -25.43
N SER A 183 -2.00 20.63 -24.70
CA SER A 183 -2.54 19.30 -24.36
C SER A 183 -2.76 19.07 -22.86
N THR A 184 -2.20 19.94 -22.01
CA THR A 184 -2.26 19.77 -20.55
C THR A 184 -2.56 21.10 -19.87
N ALA A 185 -3.57 21.11 -18.99
CA ALA A 185 -3.92 22.28 -18.21
C ALA A 185 -2.87 22.58 -17.14
N GLY A 186 -2.48 23.85 -17.00
CA GLY A 186 -1.60 24.31 -15.93
C GLY A 186 -2.32 24.43 -14.57
N ILE A 187 -1.52 24.56 -13.49
CA ILE A 187 -2.09 24.65 -12.12
C ILE A 187 -3.05 25.84 -11.96
N ILE A 188 -2.81 26.94 -12.66
CA ILE A 188 -3.67 28.12 -12.61
C ILE A 188 -5.03 27.82 -13.27
N GLU A 189 -5.03 27.14 -14.42
CA GLU A 189 -6.26 26.74 -15.11
C GLU A 189 -7.03 25.72 -14.29
N LYS A 190 -6.33 24.74 -13.70
CA LYS A 190 -6.91 23.73 -12.80
C LYS A 190 -7.58 24.36 -11.58
N TYR A 191 -7.02 25.42 -11.04
CA TYR A 191 -7.63 26.17 -9.95
C TYR A 191 -8.94 26.84 -10.36
N PHE A 192 -8.97 27.56 -11.47
CA PHE A 192 -10.17 28.27 -11.94
C PHE A 192 -11.27 27.32 -12.46
N SER A 193 -10.90 26.17 -12.98
CA SER A 193 -11.86 25.16 -13.45
C SER A 193 -12.39 24.26 -12.35
N LEU A 194 -11.82 24.31 -11.15
CA LEU A 194 -12.10 23.39 -10.04
C LEU A 194 -11.96 21.93 -10.46
N SER A 195 -10.99 21.62 -11.34
CA SER A 195 -10.75 20.32 -11.93
C SER A 195 -9.23 20.02 -11.96
N GLN A 196 -8.86 18.75 -11.92
CA GLN A 196 -7.47 18.29 -12.12
C GLN A 196 -7.27 17.63 -13.49
N GLU A 197 -8.26 17.65 -14.34
CA GLU A 197 -8.16 17.12 -15.71
C GLU A 197 -7.23 17.98 -16.57
N ASP A 198 -6.57 17.35 -17.53
CA ASP A 198 -5.67 18.04 -18.47
C ASP A 198 -6.40 18.83 -19.54
N THR A 199 -7.68 18.48 -19.80
CA THR A 199 -8.56 19.22 -20.73
C THR A 199 -9.63 19.95 -19.91
N THR A 200 -9.40 21.21 -19.60
CA THR A 200 -10.34 22.03 -18.83
C THR A 200 -10.83 23.22 -19.67
N CYS A 201 -12.02 23.69 -19.37
CA CYS A 201 -12.56 24.94 -19.91
C CYS A 201 -12.78 25.93 -18.78
N LEU A 202 -12.25 27.13 -18.92
CA LEU A 202 -12.56 28.22 -18.01
C LEU A 202 -14.05 28.57 -18.08
N GLN A 203 -14.67 28.69 -16.92
CA GLN A 203 -16.11 28.97 -16.78
C GLN A 203 -16.34 30.36 -16.18
N ASP A 204 -17.54 30.89 -16.37
CA ASP A 204 -17.92 32.18 -15.79
C ASP A 204 -17.93 32.15 -14.26
N ILE A 205 -17.34 33.18 -13.65
CA ILE A 205 -17.35 33.37 -12.21
C ILE A 205 -18.43 34.41 -11.85
N THR A 206 -19.43 33.98 -11.11
CA THR A 206 -20.51 34.87 -10.64
C THR A 206 -20.33 35.17 -9.16
N LEU A 207 -20.17 36.45 -8.86
CA LEU A 207 -20.04 36.97 -7.49
C LEU A 207 -21.40 37.59 -7.07
N GLY A 208 -22.17 36.88 -6.29
CA GLY A 208 -23.43 37.29 -5.76
C GLY A 208 -23.35 37.77 -4.30
N ALA A 209 -24.41 38.40 -3.79
CA ALA A 209 -24.48 38.77 -2.37
C ALA A 209 -24.63 37.49 -1.51
N GLY A 210 -23.55 37.05 -0.91
CA GLY A 210 -23.50 35.87 -0.06
C GLY A 210 -23.45 34.53 -0.81
N GLU A 211 -23.21 34.53 -2.12
CA GLU A 211 -23.08 33.34 -2.95
C GLU A 211 -22.03 33.55 -4.04
N MET A 212 -21.12 32.61 -4.20
CA MET A 212 -20.17 32.56 -5.28
C MET A 212 -20.43 31.32 -6.12
N LYS A 213 -20.36 31.45 -7.46
CA LYS A 213 -20.57 30.35 -8.40
C LYS A 213 -19.50 30.37 -9.48
N ILE A 214 -18.98 29.20 -9.82
CA ILE A 214 -18.05 28.98 -10.94
C ILE A 214 -18.69 27.96 -11.85
N GLY A 215 -19.05 28.36 -13.07
CA GLY A 215 -19.82 27.53 -13.96
C GLY A 215 -21.12 27.07 -13.30
N ASP A 216 -21.32 25.77 -13.13
CA ASP A 216 -22.46 25.20 -12.43
C ASP A 216 -22.23 24.95 -10.93
N ASN A 217 -21.02 25.08 -10.44
CA ASN A 217 -20.66 24.82 -9.06
C ASN A 217 -20.94 25.99 -8.13
N TYR A 218 -21.70 25.75 -7.08
CA TYR A 218 -21.93 26.68 -5.97
C TYR A 218 -20.85 26.45 -4.90
N LEU A 219 -20.12 27.51 -4.53
CA LEU A 219 -19.05 27.47 -3.55
C LEU A 219 -19.52 27.85 -2.15
N CYS A 220 -18.93 27.25 -1.14
CA CYS A 220 -18.97 27.69 0.23
C CYS A 220 -17.59 27.78 0.84
N LEU A 221 -17.41 28.68 1.81
CA LEU A 221 -16.14 28.91 2.46
C LEU A 221 -16.29 28.80 3.98
N HIS A 222 -15.39 28.04 4.60
CA HIS A 222 -15.21 28.04 6.05
C HIS A 222 -13.78 28.50 6.34
N THR A 223 -13.67 29.43 7.33
CA THR A 223 -12.39 30.06 7.68
C THR A 223 -12.02 29.82 9.14
N LEU A 224 -10.73 29.68 9.40
CA LEU A 224 -10.10 29.87 10.70
C LEU A 224 -9.26 31.16 10.60
N SER A 225 -9.83 32.26 10.96
CA SER A 225 -9.23 33.59 10.84
C SER A 225 -9.24 34.39 12.16
N ASP A 226 -10.06 33.99 13.09
CA ASP A 226 -10.18 34.64 14.38
C ASP A 226 -9.66 33.73 15.51
N PRO A 227 -8.88 34.20 16.49
CA PRO A 227 -8.47 33.40 17.65
C PRO A 227 -9.61 32.66 18.36
N GLU A 228 -10.83 33.25 18.35
CA GLU A 228 -12.01 32.60 18.94
C GLU A 228 -12.53 31.39 18.16
N ASP A 229 -12.14 31.22 16.89
CA ASP A 229 -12.54 30.11 16.03
C ASP A 229 -11.53 28.95 16.13
N LEU A 230 -10.34 29.20 16.66
CA LEU A 230 -9.28 28.20 16.78
C LEU A 230 -9.53 27.16 17.89
N PRO A 231 -8.99 25.95 17.76
CA PRO A 231 -9.01 24.97 18.85
C PRO A 231 -8.19 25.46 20.06
N THR A 232 -8.56 25.00 21.25
CA THR A 232 -7.88 25.36 22.51
C THR A 232 -6.45 24.84 22.58
N SER A 233 -6.14 23.77 21.86
CA SER A 233 -4.81 23.18 21.73
C SER A 233 -4.65 22.58 20.35
N VAL A 234 -3.41 22.54 19.87
CA VAL A 234 -3.02 21.87 18.61
C VAL A 234 -1.93 20.85 18.89
N ALA A 235 -1.84 19.83 18.07
CA ALA A 235 -0.82 18.81 18.13
C ALA A 235 -0.33 18.48 16.71
N THR A 236 0.75 17.76 16.58
CA THR A 236 1.27 17.30 15.28
C THR A 236 0.38 16.23 14.67
N ASP A 237 -0.28 15.44 15.52
CA ASP A 237 -1.13 14.34 15.13
C ASP A 237 -2.32 14.17 16.09
N SER A 238 -3.32 13.42 15.67
CA SER A 238 -4.49 13.06 16.46
C SER A 238 -4.80 11.58 16.33
N ARG A 239 -5.43 11.01 17.36
CA ARG A 239 -5.93 9.64 17.35
C ARG A 239 -7.21 9.55 16.51
N TYR A 240 -7.22 8.59 15.57
CA TYR A 240 -8.39 8.32 14.75
C TYR A 240 -9.25 7.21 15.36
N GLU A 241 -10.34 7.59 16.02
CA GLU A 241 -11.17 6.68 16.82
C GLU A 241 -11.79 5.52 16.04
N ARG A 242 -12.16 5.74 14.76
CA ARG A 242 -12.82 4.70 13.94
C ARG A 242 -11.94 3.48 13.65
N LEU A 243 -10.63 3.65 13.68
CA LEU A 243 -9.66 2.58 13.39
C LEU A 243 -8.77 2.25 14.59
N SER A 244 -8.90 2.98 15.69
CA SER A 244 -8.18 2.72 16.94
C SER A 244 -8.91 1.70 17.81
N THR A 245 -8.16 1.02 18.65
CA THR A 245 -8.69 0.06 19.64
C THR A 245 -8.16 0.41 21.04
N ASP A 246 -8.60 -0.30 22.08
CA ASP A 246 -8.06 -0.15 23.43
C ASP A 246 -6.57 -0.52 23.54
N ARG A 247 -6.00 -1.14 22.51
CA ARG A 247 -4.62 -1.65 22.50
C ARG A 247 -3.74 -1.06 21.41
N SER A 248 -4.28 -0.18 20.57
CA SER A 248 -3.56 0.38 19.43
C SER A 248 -4.18 1.68 18.95
N ASP A 249 -3.34 2.66 18.64
CA ASP A 249 -3.72 3.96 18.15
C ASP A 249 -3.37 4.11 16.67
N CYS A 250 -4.38 4.21 15.81
CA CYS A 250 -4.22 4.73 14.47
C CYS A 250 -4.19 6.27 14.52
N ARG A 251 -3.16 6.87 13.95
CA ARG A 251 -2.94 8.31 14.01
C ARG A 251 -3.02 8.96 12.64
N LEU A 252 -3.43 10.21 12.63
CA LEU A 252 -3.50 11.10 11.49
C LEU A 252 -2.97 12.47 11.88
N SER A 253 -2.58 13.30 10.92
CA SER A 253 -2.27 14.71 11.17
C SER A 253 -3.48 15.42 11.81
N PHE A 254 -3.20 16.44 12.62
CA PHE A 254 -4.25 17.17 13.31
C PHE A 254 -5.30 17.76 12.34
N ALA A 255 -4.86 18.20 11.17
CA ALA A 255 -5.72 18.78 10.12
C ALA A 255 -6.38 17.76 9.17
N ALA A 256 -6.10 16.45 9.31
CA ALA A 256 -6.69 15.41 8.46
C ALA A 256 -8.24 15.47 8.36
N PRO A 257 -8.99 15.84 9.40
CA PRO A 257 -10.45 15.97 9.32
C PRO A 257 -10.94 16.89 8.21
N ILE A 258 -10.29 18.02 7.96
CA ILE A 258 -10.68 18.99 6.92
C ILE A 258 -10.07 18.69 5.55
N GLY A 259 -9.25 17.63 5.43
CA GLY A 259 -8.63 17.17 4.20
C GLY A 259 -9.13 15.79 3.80
N VAL A 260 -8.29 14.79 4.01
CA VAL A 260 -8.48 13.40 3.54
C VAL A 260 -9.73 12.69 4.09
N LEU A 261 -10.31 13.18 5.19
CA LEU A 261 -11.53 12.60 5.77
C LEU A 261 -12.82 13.25 5.28
N LEU A 262 -12.78 14.40 4.58
CA LEU A 262 -13.93 14.97 3.89
C LEU A 262 -14.27 14.14 2.64
N THR A 263 -15.58 14.02 2.35
CA THR A 263 -16.08 13.20 1.25
C THR A 263 -16.72 14.02 0.11
N CYS A 264 -16.39 15.30 0.03
CA CYS A 264 -16.88 16.23 -0.99
C CYS A 264 -15.72 16.88 -1.75
N ASN A 265 -16.01 17.49 -2.88
CA ASN A 265 -15.06 18.33 -3.60
C ASN A 265 -14.67 19.55 -2.75
N HIS A 266 -13.37 19.72 -2.48
CA HIS A 266 -12.89 20.84 -1.69
C HIS A 266 -11.41 21.16 -1.95
N ILE A 267 -11.03 22.38 -1.57
CA ILE A 267 -9.64 22.85 -1.53
C ILE A 267 -9.37 23.36 -0.12
N VAL A 268 -8.28 22.92 0.49
CA VAL A 268 -7.80 23.44 1.77
C VAL A 268 -6.62 24.35 1.49
N ASN A 269 -6.70 25.60 1.96
CA ASN A 269 -5.61 26.57 1.87
C ASN A 269 -5.05 26.84 3.27
N GLN A 270 -3.76 26.72 3.42
CA GLN A 270 -3.03 26.96 4.66
C GLN A 270 -1.95 28.01 4.38
N TYR A 271 -1.98 29.11 5.14
CA TYR A 271 -1.07 30.23 4.95
C TYR A 271 -0.24 30.48 6.20
N LEU A 272 1.05 30.73 6.00
CA LEU A 272 1.96 31.33 6.99
C LEU A 272 2.55 32.60 6.43
N PHE A 273 2.31 33.72 7.11
CA PHE A 273 2.82 35.03 6.75
C PHE A 273 4.02 35.37 7.65
N ILE A 274 5.22 35.35 7.08
CA ILE A 274 6.48 35.57 7.80
C ILE A 274 6.75 37.07 7.82
N ASP A 275 6.18 37.77 8.79
CA ASP A 275 6.43 39.20 9.02
C ASP A 275 7.72 39.42 9.81
N ASP A 276 8.06 40.71 10.12
CA ASP A 276 9.13 41.02 11.08
C ASP A 276 8.65 40.70 12.50
N SER A 277 9.04 39.53 13.01
CA SER A 277 8.66 39.04 14.34
C SER A 277 9.06 40.02 15.45
N ALA A 278 10.24 40.63 15.36
CA ALA A 278 10.71 41.59 16.36
C ALA A 278 9.87 42.88 16.36
N GLU A 279 9.45 43.36 15.20
CA GLU A 279 8.52 44.51 15.09
C GLU A 279 7.13 44.14 15.66
N MET A 280 6.67 42.93 15.38
CA MET A 280 5.38 42.42 15.84
C MET A 280 5.32 42.33 17.37
N LEU A 281 6.30 41.70 17.98
CA LEU A 281 6.40 41.56 19.46
C LEU A 281 6.49 42.93 20.12
N ARG A 282 7.30 43.87 19.58
CA ARG A 282 7.34 45.25 20.10
C ARG A 282 5.97 45.97 20.05
N LYS A 283 5.18 45.73 19.01
CA LYS A 283 3.81 46.28 18.93
C LYS A 283 2.90 45.67 20.01
N PHE A 284 3.00 44.38 20.24
CA PHE A 284 2.27 43.73 21.32
C PHE A 284 2.67 44.23 22.70
N GLU A 285 3.97 44.40 22.98
CA GLU A 285 4.44 45.02 24.22
C GLU A 285 3.86 46.42 24.42
N GLN A 286 3.82 47.25 23.35
CA GLN A 286 3.22 48.57 23.42
C GLN A 286 1.69 48.50 23.65
N THR A 287 1.02 47.59 23.01
CA THR A 287 -0.42 47.32 23.21
C THR A 287 -0.71 46.87 24.64
N ALA A 288 0.07 45.97 25.19
CA ALA A 288 -0.05 45.52 26.59
C ALA A 288 0.10 46.71 27.58
N ARG A 289 1.10 47.56 27.34
CA ARG A 289 1.31 48.78 28.15
C ARG A 289 0.12 49.75 28.05
N ASN A 290 -0.45 49.96 26.86
CA ASN A 290 -1.62 50.79 26.64
C ASN A 290 -2.86 50.19 27.33
N MET A 291 -3.09 48.92 27.25
CA MET A 291 -4.18 48.19 27.88
C MET A 291 -4.06 48.20 29.43
N HIS A 292 -2.84 48.24 29.97
CA HIS A 292 -2.62 48.35 31.41
C HIS A 292 -3.27 49.64 31.99
N SER A 293 -3.19 50.76 31.28
CA SER A 293 -3.81 52.00 31.70
C SER A 293 -5.37 51.98 31.57
N LEU A 294 -5.88 51.18 30.60
CA LEU A 294 -7.31 51.05 30.31
C LEU A 294 -7.99 49.90 31.09
N SER A 295 -7.24 48.98 31.66
CA SER A 295 -7.74 47.81 32.39
C SER A 295 -8.58 48.13 33.61
N ARG A 296 -8.38 49.33 34.21
CA ARG A 296 -9.20 49.83 35.31
C ARG A 296 -10.65 50.15 34.89
N TYR A 297 -10.90 50.33 33.59
CA TYR A 297 -12.21 50.76 33.08
C TYR A 297 -13.01 49.67 32.39
N SER A 298 -12.33 48.55 32.02
CA SER A 298 -12.97 47.45 31.30
C SER A 298 -12.30 46.12 31.63
N ARG A 299 -13.12 45.14 32.03
CA ARG A 299 -12.66 43.77 32.26
C ARG A 299 -12.14 43.12 30.98
N SER A 300 -12.70 43.47 29.83
CA SER A 300 -12.24 43.01 28.53
C SER A 300 -10.77 43.42 28.26
N ASN A 301 -10.42 44.71 28.57
CA ASN A 301 -9.06 45.18 28.41
C ASN A 301 -8.06 44.47 29.35
N GLN A 302 -8.54 44.08 30.53
CA GLN A 302 -7.73 43.30 31.44
C GLN A 302 -7.43 41.89 30.88
N ILE A 303 -8.46 41.19 30.40
CA ILE A 303 -8.34 39.83 29.79
C ILE A 303 -7.43 39.90 28.57
N ASN A 304 -7.68 40.85 27.67
CA ASN A 304 -6.84 40.99 26.46
C ASN A 304 -5.37 41.29 26.79
N ARG A 305 -5.14 42.08 27.85
CA ARG A 305 -3.76 42.30 28.34
C ARG A 305 -3.13 41.02 28.83
N GLU A 306 -3.84 40.24 29.64
CA GLU A 306 -3.33 38.97 30.18
C GLU A 306 -2.98 38.01 29.04
N TRP A 307 -3.82 37.89 28.02
CA TRP A 307 -3.52 37.06 26.82
C TRP A 307 -2.30 37.57 26.05
N ILE A 308 -2.15 38.85 25.85
CA ILE A 308 -0.97 39.42 25.18
C ILE A 308 0.30 39.18 26.00
N GLU A 309 0.22 39.35 27.34
CA GLU A 309 1.37 39.07 28.24
C GLU A 309 1.75 37.56 28.21
N GLU A 310 0.77 36.66 28.20
CA GLU A 310 1.02 35.23 28.04
C GLU A 310 1.72 34.93 26.70
N TYR A 311 1.19 35.46 25.57
CA TYR A 311 1.80 35.32 24.26
C TYR A 311 3.24 35.85 24.20
N LEU A 312 3.50 37.01 24.77
CA LEU A 312 4.86 37.57 24.85
C LEU A 312 5.80 36.73 25.72
N ASN A 313 5.30 36.23 26.84
CA ASN A 313 6.06 35.38 27.74
C ASN A 313 6.47 34.06 27.05
N GLU A 314 5.56 33.46 26.32
CA GLU A 314 5.81 32.24 25.54
C GLU A 314 6.83 32.50 24.43
N ALA A 315 6.64 33.59 23.65
CA ALA A 315 7.57 33.98 22.61
C ALA A 315 9.00 34.16 23.11
N HIS A 316 9.17 34.86 24.26
CA HIS A 316 10.50 35.17 24.80
C HIS A 316 11.12 33.97 25.56
N SER A 317 10.32 33.20 26.31
CA SER A 317 10.83 32.10 27.11
C SER A 317 11.26 30.89 26.28
N GLN A 318 10.57 30.63 25.18
CA GLN A 318 10.83 29.50 24.30
C GLN A 318 11.57 29.90 23.00
N GLY A 319 11.77 31.20 22.76
CA GLY A 319 12.43 31.72 21.56
C GLY A 319 11.62 31.43 20.27
N LEU A 320 10.27 31.46 20.38
CA LEU A 320 9.39 31.19 19.26
C LEU A 320 9.32 32.36 18.27
N THR A 321 9.15 32.04 17.00
CA THR A 321 9.01 33.06 15.95
C THR A 321 7.53 33.39 15.74
N ALA A 322 7.15 34.62 16.06
CA ALA A 322 5.81 35.15 15.85
C ALA A 322 5.52 35.35 14.36
N ILE A 323 4.39 34.88 13.89
CA ILE A 323 3.88 34.98 12.53
C ILE A 323 2.39 35.27 12.52
N ARG A 324 1.83 35.52 11.34
CA ARG A 324 0.39 35.43 11.10
C ARG A 324 0.10 34.15 10.33
N ALA A 325 -1.06 33.55 10.56
CA ALA A 325 -1.50 32.37 9.84
C ALA A 325 -2.98 32.47 9.47
N HIS A 326 -3.39 31.61 8.54
CA HIS A 326 -4.79 31.42 8.14
C HIS A 326 -4.99 30.01 7.59
N CYS A 327 -6.17 29.47 7.84
CA CYS A 327 -6.60 28.22 7.23
C CYS A 327 -8.05 28.34 6.74
N ASN A 328 -8.34 27.89 5.54
CA ASN A 328 -9.70 27.89 5.02
C ASN A 328 -9.98 26.65 4.16
N VAL A 329 -11.26 26.33 4.05
CA VAL A 329 -11.78 25.25 3.22
C VAL A 329 -12.79 25.82 2.24
N PHE A 330 -12.48 25.80 0.96
CA PHE A 330 -13.42 25.98 -0.12
C PHE A 330 -14.03 24.63 -0.48
N ALA A 331 -15.34 24.51 -0.42
CA ALA A 331 -16.03 23.31 -0.87
C ALA A 331 -17.18 23.69 -1.81
N TRP A 332 -17.56 22.79 -2.70
CA TRP A 332 -18.57 23.08 -3.71
C TRP A 332 -19.42 21.88 -4.10
N SER A 333 -20.55 22.19 -4.73
CA SER A 333 -21.45 21.23 -5.37
C SER A 333 -22.20 21.90 -6.52
N ASP A 334 -22.57 21.12 -7.52
CA ASP A 334 -23.45 21.50 -8.63
C ASP A 334 -24.92 21.69 -8.21
N ASP A 335 -25.30 21.14 -7.05
CA ASP A 335 -26.65 21.18 -6.51
C ASP A 335 -26.67 21.93 -5.17
N ARG A 336 -27.59 22.93 -5.07
CA ARG A 336 -27.79 23.72 -3.83
C ARG A 336 -28.22 22.89 -2.62
N GLU A 337 -29.02 21.85 -2.81
CA GLU A 337 -29.43 20.98 -1.69
C GLU A 337 -28.28 20.11 -1.21
N LYS A 338 -27.45 19.62 -2.12
CA LYS A 338 -26.20 18.93 -1.76
C LYS A 338 -25.23 19.89 -1.06
N LEU A 339 -25.12 21.15 -1.53
CA LEU A 339 -24.24 22.14 -0.90
C LEU A 339 -24.57 22.36 0.60
N LYS A 340 -25.84 22.27 0.99
CA LYS A 340 -26.21 22.34 2.42
C LYS A 340 -25.61 21.19 3.24
N ARG A 341 -25.57 19.98 2.66
CA ARG A 341 -24.92 18.83 3.30
C ARG A 341 -23.42 19.04 3.36
N VAL A 342 -22.80 19.46 2.26
CA VAL A 342 -21.36 19.80 2.21
C VAL A 342 -20.98 20.82 3.30
N LYS A 343 -21.76 21.88 3.48
CA LYS A 343 -21.54 22.86 4.56
C LYS A 343 -21.58 22.23 5.95
N ASN A 344 -22.53 21.33 6.18
CA ASN A 344 -22.65 20.63 7.46
C ASN A 344 -21.49 19.65 7.67
N ASP A 345 -21.06 18.97 6.61
CA ASP A 345 -19.95 18.02 6.67
C ASP A 345 -18.64 18.74 7.02
N VAL A 346 -18.31 19.84 6.31
CA VAL A 346 -17.15 20.69 6.63
C VAL A 346 -17.22 21.23 8.07
N GLY A 347 -18.38 21.76 8.47
CA GLY A 347 -18.59 22.24 9.83
C GLY A 347 -18.40 21.16 10.89
N SER A 348 -18.84 19.93 10.61
CA SER A 348 -18.67 18.79 11.52
C SER A 348 -17.21 18.37 11.65
N GLN A 349 -16.44 18.39 10.55
CA GLN A 349 -15.02 18.07 10.58
C GLN A 349 -14.20 19.13 11.33
N LEU A 350 -14.53 20.42 11.16
CA LEU A 350 -13.92 21.49 11.97
C LEU A 350 -14.22 21.31 13.46
N ALA A 351 -15.47 20.95 13.81
CA ALA A 351 -15.84 20.69 15.20
C ALA A 351 -15.09 19.49 15.80
N LEU A 352 -14.73 18.46 15.00
CA LEU A 352 -13.87 17.36 15.45
C LEU A 352 -12.45 17.81 15.79
N MET A 353 -11.99 18.90 15.19
CA MET A 353 -10.73 19.56 15.54
C MET A 353 -10.86 20.50 16.73
N GLU A 354 -12.01 20.54 17.40
CA GLU A 354 -12.37 21.51 18.45
C GLU A 354 -12.39 22.98 17.96
N ALA A 355 -12.39 23.19 16.64
CA ALA A 355 -12.52 24.51 16.04
C ALA A 355 -13.99 24.92 15.88
N LYS A 356 -14.29 26.23 16.00
CA LYS A 356 -15.64 26.74 15.70
C LYS A 356 -15.80 26.92 14.19
N PRO A 357 -16.75 26.23 13.55
CA PRO A 357 -16.98 26.35 12.12
C PRO A 357 -17.56 27.75 11.77
N ARG A 358 -16.71 28.63 11.22
CA ARG A 358 -17.13 29.94 10.75
C ARG A 358 -17.39 29.90 9.25
N HIS A 359 -18.64 29.99 8.86
CA HIS A 359 -19.03 30.14 7.46
C HIS A 359 -18.88 31.61 7.04
N ASN A 360 -17.90 31.87 6.16
CA ASN A 360 -17.67 33.22 5.62
C ASN A 360 -18.41 33.36 4.29
N THR A 361 -19.17 34.43 4.14
CA THR A 361 -19.94 34.72 2.92
C THR A 361 -19.56 36.05 2.28
N VAL A 362 -18.93 36.94 3.03
CA VAL A 362 -18.60 38.31 2.59
C VAL A 362 -17.27 38.31 1.83
N ASP A 363 -16.28 37.73 2.44
CA ASP A 363 -14.90 37.72 1.91
C ASP A 363 -14.58 36.53 1.00
N THR A 364 -15.58 35.65 0.74
CA THR A 364 -15.41 34.51 -0.15
C THR A 364 -14.75 34.87 -1.48
N PRO A 365 -15.18 35.89 -2.23
CA PRO A 365 -14.53 36.26 -3.49
C PRO A 365 -13.08 36.73 -3.31
N THR A 366 -12.81 37.47 -2.25
CA THR A 366 -11.47 38.03 -1.95
C THR A 366 -10.50 36.89 -1.59
N LEU A 367 -10.94 36.00 -0.72
CA LEU A 367 -10.12 34.85 -0.30
C LEU A 367 -9.90 33.84 -1.44
N PHE A 368 -10.92 33.64 -2.29
CA PHE A 368 -10.77 32.83 -3.50
C PHE A 368 -9.72 33.43 -4.45
N TRP A 369 -9.74 34.79 -4.61
CA TRP A 369 -8.81 35.50 -5.45
C TRP A 369 -7.36 35.46 -4.91
N ALA A 370 -7.21 35.59 -3.60
CA ALA A 370 -5.91 35.48 -2.94
C ALA A 370 -5.33 34.06 -2.98
N ALA A 371 -6.17 33.03 -3.13
CA ALA A 371 -5.75 31.63 -3.25
C ALA A 371 -5.34 31.21 -4.67
N ILE A 372 -5.45 32.09 -5.68
CA ILE A 372 -4.88 31.84 -7.02
C ILE A 372 -3.38 31.61 -6.86
N PRO A 373 -2.81 30.53 -7.44
CA PRO A 373 -1.38 30.29 -7.43
C PRO A 373 -0.58 31.54 -7.81
N GLY A 374 0.32 31.99 -6.92
CA GLY A 374 1.12 33.21 -7.12
C GLY A 374 0.47 34.52 -6.66
N ASN A 375 -0.75 34.51 -6.10
CA ASN A 375 -1.44 35.74 -5.63
C ASN A 375 -1.59 35.84 -4.10
N ALA A 376 -0.84 35.05 -3.34
CA ALA A 376 -0.93 35.05 -1.88
C ALA A 376 -0.57 36.43 -1.23
N GLY A 377 0.17 37.29 -1.92
CA GLY A 377 0.46 38.66 -1.46
C GLY A 377 -0.77 39.55 -1.32
N ASP A 378 -1.84 39.25 -2.08
CA ASP A 378 -3.12 39.98 -2.06
C ASP A 378 -4.07 39.48 -0.95
N PHE A 379 -3.58 38.61 -0.06
CA PHE A 379 -4.38 38.07 1.05
C PHE A 379 -4.71 39.18 2.08
N PRO A 380 -5.99 39.32 2.47
CA PRO A 380 -6.40 40.37 3.43
C PRO A 380 -5.87 40.11 4.83
N ALA A 381 -5.10 41.04 5.36
CA ALA A 381 -4.42 40.92 6.65
C ALA A 381 -5.40 40.74 7.83
N GLU A 382 -6.61 41.31 7.75
CA GLU A 382 -7.66 41.16 8.75
C GLU A 382 -8.23 39.73 8.86
N GLU A 383 -8.07 38.88 7.84
CA GLU A 383 -8.50 37.49 7.84
C GLU A 383 -7.43 36.56 8.39
N SER A 384 -6.33 37.09 8.95
CA SER A 384 -5.25 36.30 9.54
C SER A 384 -5.17 36.45 11.05
N PHE A 385 -4.80 35.40 11.77
CA PHE A 385 -4.56 35.39 13.21
C PHE A 385 -3.07 35.32 13.55
N TYR A 386 -2.72 35.89 14.72
CA TYR A 386 -1.35 35.85 15.23
C TYR A 386 -1.09 34.55 15.98
N THR A 387 0.06 33.94 15.69
CA THR A 387 0.49 32.67 16.29
C THR A 387 2.01 32.51 16.15
N PHE A 388 2.52 31.31 16.43
CA PHE A 388 3.91 30.94 16.19
C PHE A 388 4.00 29.91 15.05
N ILE A 389 5.19 29.77 14.43
CA ILE A 389 5.44 28.83 13.34
C ILE A 389 4.99 27.42 13.74
N GLU A 390 5.38 26.98 14.93
CA GLU A 390 5.15 25.63 15.42
C GLU A 390 3.66 25.29 15.53
N GLN A 391 2.83 26.23 16.03
CA GLN A 391 1.39 26.02 16.17
C GLN A 391 0.69 26.08 14.80
N ALA A 392 1.08 27.00 13.93
CA ALA A 392 0.48 27.15 12.62
C ALA A 392 0.71 25.91 11.74
N LEU A 393 1.88 25.28 11.84
CA LEU A 393 2.23 24.08 11.10
C LEU A 393 1.37 22.86 11.49
N CYS A 394 0.82 22.83 12.70
CA CYS A 394 -0.13 21.78 13.09
C CYS A 394 -1.42 21.77 12.25
N LEU A 395 -1.71 22.86 11.53
CA LEU A 395 -2.84 22.94 10.59
C LEU A 395 -2.50 22.41 9.19
N PHE A 396 -1.28 21.94 8.95
CA PHE A 396 -0.93 21.32 7.68
C PHE A 396 -1.47 19.88 7.59
N ILE A 397 -1.98 19.51 6.42
CA ILE A 397 -2.33 18.13 6.09
C ILE A 397 -1.05 17.41 5.67
N GLU A 398 -0.68 16.34 6.37
CA GLU A 398 0.62 15.70 6.19
C GLU A 398 0.54 14.31 5.53
N GLU A 399 -0.63 13.91 5.05
CA GLU A 399 -0.83 12.62 4.41
C GLU A 399 -1.73 12.69 3.18
N THR A 400 -1.61 11.64 2.36
CA THR A 400 -2.41 11.45 1.15
C THR A 400 -3.07 10.08 1.10
N THR A 401 -3.98 9.86 0.15
CA THR A 401 -4.62 8.58 -0.13
C THR A 401 -3.65 7.58 -0.76
N GLY A 402 -4.02 6.29 -0.81
CA GLY A 402 -3.20 5.24 -1.42
C GLY A 402 -2.80 5.52 -2.86
N GLN A 403 -1.53 5.27 -3.18
CA GLN A 403 -0.91 5.56 -4.47
C GLN A 403 -0.62 4.29 -5.27
N ASP A 404 -0.60 4.41 -6.60
CA ASP A 404 -0.23 3.32 -7.50
C ASP A 404 1.29 3.08 -7.47
N SER A 405 1.70 1.80 -7.43
CA SER A 405 3.11 1.44 -7.62
C SER A 405 3.53 1.66 -9.07
N LEU A 406 4.61 2.40 -9.30
CA LEU A 406 5.18 2.63 -10.62
C LEU A 406 5.98 1.39 -11.08
N SER A 407 5.29 0.31 -11.38
CA SER A 407 5.85 -0.99 -11.78
C SER A 407 4.96 -1.64 -12.82
N PRO A 408 5.53 -2.35 -13.83
CA PRO A 408 4.73 -3.14 -14.75
C PRO A 408 4.20 -4.45 -14.14
N PHE A 409 4.78 -4.89 -13.01
CA PHE A 409 4.38 -6.09 -12.28
C PHE A 409 3.67 -5.69 -10.98
N GLY A 410 2.62 -6.44 -10.62
CA GLY A 410 1.90 -6.22 -9.37
C GLY A 410 0.49 -6.80 -9.40
N MET A 411 -0.33 -6.39 -8.48
CA MET A 411 -1.72 -6.80 -8.38
C MET A 411 -2.64 -5.60 -8.15
N ARG A 412 -3.88 -5.70 -8.61
CA ARG A 412 -4.93 -4.74 -8.31
C ARG A 412 -5.45 -4.99 -6.90
N MET A 413 -5.36 -3.99 -6.08
CA MET A 413 -5.99 -3.89 -4.77
C MET A 413 -6.91 -2.67 -4.76
N VAL A 414 -7.55 -2.40 -3.64
CA VAL A 414 -8.44 -1.23 -3.51
C VAL A 414 -8.03 -0.44 -2.27
N ASP A 415 -7.95 0.87 -2.42
CA ASP A 415 -7.74 1.78 -1.28
C ASP A 415 -8.88 1.66 -0.27
N ARG A 416 -8.54 1.54 1.01
CA ARG A 416 -9.52 1.25 2.07
C ARG A 416 -10.50 2.39 2.35
N LEU A 417 -10.08 3.63 2.12
CA LEU A 417 -10.91 4.82 2.38
C LEU A 417 -11.66 5.26 1.13
N THR A 418 -10.96 5.51 0.05
CA THR A 418 -11.54 6.06 -1.17
C THR A 418 -12.29 5.02 -2.01
N GLY A 419 -11.90 3.75 -1.90
CA GLY A 419 -12.43 2.69 -2.76
C GLY A 419 -11.89 2.71 -4.19
N LYS A 420 -10.83 3.48 -4.44
CA LYS A 420 -10.13 3.52 -5.72
C LYS A 420 -9.35 2.22 -5.92
N PRO A 421 -9.44 1.55 -7.08
CA PRO A 421 -8.50 0.50 -7.45
C PRO A 421 -7.08 1.08 -7.55
N ILE A 422 -6.13 0.38 -6.96
CA ILE A 422 -4.71 0.74 -6.99
C ILE A 422 -3.89 -0.43 -7.50
N HIS A 423 -2.82 -0.13 -8.23
CA HIS A 423 -1.83 -1.11 -8.66
C HIS A 423 -0.73 -1.22 -7.61
N LEU A 424 -0.55 -2.42 -7.04
CA LEU A 424 0.37 -2.66 -5.94
C LEU A 424 1.43 -3.70 -6.32
N ASP A 425 2.70 -3.32 -6.32
CA ASP A 425 3.84 -4.23 -6.44
C ASP A 425 4.48 -4.51 -5.08
N ILE A 426 4.35 -5.75 -4.61
CA ILE A 426 4.93 -6.23 -3.35
C ILE A 426 6.17 -7.11 -3.56
N SER A 427 6.72 -7.15 -4.76
CA SER A 427 7.80 -8.07 -5.15
C SER A 427 8.98 -7.36 -5.84
N ASP A 428 8.77 -6.73 -6.99
CA ASP A 428 9.87 -6.25 -7.84
C ASP A 428 10.31 -4.82 -7.52
N LEU A 429 9.38 -3.90 -7.43
CA LEU A 429 9.68 -2.50 -7.13
C LEU A 429 10.29 -2.32 -5.73
N PRO A 430 9.75 -2.96 -4.67
CA PRO A 430 10.38 -2.92 -3.35
C PRO A 430 11.79 -3.52 -3.35
N MET A 431 12.02 -4.58 -4.12
CA MET A 431 13.35 -5.20 -4.26
C MET A 431 14.33 -4.27 -5.00
N LYS A 432 13.90 -3.60 -6.07
CA LYS A 432 14.72 -2.62 -6.79
C LYS A 432 15.09 -1.41 -5.93
N ARG A 433 14.18 -0.99 -5.06
CA ARG A 433 14.39 0.10 -4.10
C ARG A 433 15.18 -0.30 -2.85
N GLY A 434 15.53 -1.58 -2.70
CA GLY A 434 16.26 -2.10 -1.54
C GLY A 434 15.44 -2.21 -0.26
N ILE A 435 14.11 -2.10 -0.34
CA ILE A 435 13.18 -2.23 0.78
C ILE A 435 13.10 -3.68 1.25
N ILE A 436 13.09 -4.62 0.29
CA ILE A 436 13.14 -6.06 0.54
C ILE A 436 14.38 -6.67 -0.12
N THR A 437 14.87 -7.78 0.42
CA THR A 437 16.02 -8.54 -0.08
C THR A 437 15.62 -9.82 -0.81
N ASN A 438 14.39 -10.25 -0.62
CA ASN A 438 13.79 -11.42 -1.26
C ASN A 438 12.29 -11.18 -1.51
N ARG A 439 11.68 -12.00 -2.38
CA ARG A 439 10.27 -11.93 -2.75
C ARG A 439 9.36 -12.87 -1.95
N ASN A 440 9.95 -13.65 -1.01
CA ASN A 440 9.17 -14.61 -0.24
C ASN A 440 8.12 -13.95 0.62
N LYS A 441 7.00 -14.62 0.77
CA LYS A 441 5.84 -14.10 1.50
C LYS A 441 5.42 -15.05 2.62
N PHE A 442 5.04 -14.45 3.72
CA PHE A 442 4.42 -15.12 4.85
C PHE A 442 3.01 -14.58 5.06
N ILE A 443 2.00 -15.45 4.97
CA ILE A 443 0.59 -15.07 5.08
C ILE A 443 -0.01 -15.71 6.32
N LEU A 444 -0.54 -14.88 7.23
CA LEU A 444 -1.19 -15.31 8.47
C LEU A 444 -2.63 -14.84 8.51
N GLY A 445 -3.54 -15.77 8.72
CA GLY A 445 -4.94 -15.41 8.90
C GLY A 445 -5.78 -16.55 9.47
N PRO A 446 -6.57 -16.29 10.53
CA PRO A 446 -7.49 -17.26 11.12
C PRO A 446 -8.47 -17.83 10.10
N SER A 447 -9.08 -18.97 10.43
CA SER A 447 -10.18 -19.52 9.64
C SER A 447 -11.31 -18.50 9.50
N GLY A 448 -11.82 -18.31 8.28
CA GLY A 448 -12.87 -17.34 7.94
C GLY A 448 -12.38 -15.90 7.76
N SER A 449 -11.08 -15.62 7.87
CA SER A 449 -10.51 -14.29 7.64
C SER A 449 -10.44 -13.89 6.16
N GLY A 450 -10.61 -14.83 5.22
CA GLY A 450 -10.54 -14.61 3.78
C GLY A 450 -9.19 -14.97 3.14
N LYS A 451 -8.37 -15.80 3.80
CA LYS A 451 -7.06 -16.24 3.27
C LYS A 451 -7.12 -16.76 1.84
N SER A 452 -7.88 -17.85 1.64
CA SER A 452 -7.95 -18.50 0.32
C SER A 452 -8.52 -17.57 -0.76
N PHE A 453 -9.38 -16.63 -0.37
CA PHE A 453 -9.89 -15.60 -1.27
C PHE A 453 -8.79 -14.64 -1.71
N PHE A 454 -8.04 -14.09 -0.75
CA PHE A 454 -6.90 -13.21 -1.05
C PHE A 454 -5.80 -13.93 -1.85
N THR A 455 -5.46 -15.16 -1.48
CA THR A 455 -4.44 -15.93 -2.19
C THR A 455 -4.85 -16.25 -3.63
N ASN A 456 -6.12 -16.62 -3.89
CA ASN A 456 -6.66 -16.76 -5.24
C ASN A 456 -6.52 -15.46 -6.04
N HIS A 457 -6.88 -14.32 -5.45
CA HIS A 457 -6.78 -13.01 -6.08
C HIS A 457 -5.33 -12.66 -6.45
N MET A 458 -4.37 -12.95 -5.57
CA MET A 458 -2.95 -12.73 -5.81
C MET A 458 -2.39 -13.68 -6.89
N VAL A 459 -2.59 -14.99 -6.75
CA VAL A 459 -1.99 -15.99 -7.66
C VAL A 459 -2.55 -15.90 -9.07
N ARG A 460 -3.85 -15.56 -9.22
CA ARG A 460 -4.46 -15.32 -10.52
C ARG A 460 -3.77 -14.19 -11.26
N GLN A 461 -3.60 -13.04 -10.62
CA GLN A 461 -2.96 -11.88 -11.24
C GLN A 461 -1.49 -12.12 -11.56
N TYR A 462 -0.77 -12.85 -10.71
CA TYR A 462 0.61 -13.27 -10.99
C TYR A 462 0.69 -14.23 -12.19
N TYR A 463 -0.21 -15.22 -12.26
CA TYR A 463 -0.31 -16.12 -13.41
C TYR A 463 -0.58 -15.36 -14.72
N GLU A 464 -1.49 -14.41 -14.73
CA GLU A 464 -1.83 -13.59 -15.90
C GLU A 464 -0.64 -12.75 -16.40
N GLN A 465 0.29 -12.38 -15.50
CA GLN A 465 1.52 -11.68 -15.82
C GLN A 465 2.71 -12.62 -16.13
N GLY A 466 2.43 -13.87 -16.46
CA GLY A 466 3.43 -14.83 -16.92
C GLY A 466 4.13 -15.61 -15.82
N THR A 467 3.72 -15.53 -14.57
CA THR A 467 4.28 -16.35 -13.49
C THR A 467 3.83 -17.81 -13.61
N HIS A 468 4.78 -18.74 -13.46
CA HIS A 468 4.46 -20.14 -13.28
C HIS A 468 4.16 -20.41 -11.80
N VAL A 469 2.94 -20.81 -11.51
CA VAL A 469 2.42 -20.99 -10.15
C VAL A 469 2.27 -22.47 -9.83
N LEU A 470 2.79 -22.88 -8.67
CA LEU A 470 2.57 -24.20 -8.10
C LEU A 470 1.97 -24.05 -6.70
N LEU A 471 0.83 -24.67 -6.49
CA LEU A 471 0.04 -24.57 -5.26
C LEU A 471 -0.05 -25.93 -4.58
N VAL A 472 0.18 -25.93 -3.28
CA VAL A 472 -0.15 -27.05 -2.40
C VAL A 472 -1.33 -26.63 -1.54
N ASP A 473 -2.47 -27.24 -1.77
CA ASP A 473 -3.76 -26.91 -1.13
C ASP A 473 -4.23 -28.05 -0.22
N THR A 474 -4.96 -27.71 0.82
CA THR A 474 -5.57 -28.66 1.76
C THR A 474 -7.03 -28.32 2.06
N GLY A 475 -7.70 -27.62 1.18
CA GLY A 475 -9.08 -27.16 1.40
C GLY A 475 -9.87 -26.95 0.11
N ASN A 476 -9.38 -27.51 -0.99
CA ASN A 476 -10.01 -27.41 -2.30
C ASN A 476 -10.34 -25.96 -2.70
N SER A 477 -9.37 -25.05 -2.43
CA SER A 477 -9.58 -23.61 -2.56
C SER A 477 -9.36 -23.08 -3.98
N TYR A 478 -8.56 -23.76 -4.81
CA TYR A 478 -8.11 -23.25 -6.12
C TYR A 478 -8.74 -23.97 -7.32
N GLN A 479 -9.67 -24.89 -7.08
CA GLN A 479 -10.29 -25.69 -8.13
C GLN A 479 -11.03 -24.81 -9.17
N GLY A 480 -11.82 -23.84 -8.72
CA GLY A 480 -12.59 -22.95 -9.60
C GLY A 480 -11.67 -22.17 -10.55
N LEU A 481 -10.59 -21.61 -10.01
CA LEU A 481 -9.61 -20.87 -10.80
C LEU A 481 -8.84 -21.79 -11.78
N CYS A 482 -8.40 -22.96 -11.33
CA CYS A 482 -7.71 -23.93 -12.19
C CYS A 482 -8.61 -24.41 -13.33
N ASN A 483 -9.89 -24.70 -13.06
CA ASN A 483 -10.86 -25.10 -14.08
C ASN A 483 -11.11 -23.99 -15.11
N LEU A 484 -11.20 -22.74 -14.68
CA LEU A 484 -11.33 -21.58 -15.59
C LEU A 484 -10.08 -21.43 -16.47
N ILE A 485 -8.88 -21.57 -15.91
CA ILE A 485 -7.62 -21.53 -16.67
C ILE A 485 -7.59 -22.65 -17.71
N ASN A 486 -7.95 -23.87 -17.32
CA ASN A 486 -8.00 -25.00 -18.21
C ASN A 486 -8.98 -24.82 -19.36
N ALA A 487 -10.18 -24.32 -19.07
CA ALA A 487 -11.18 -24.05 -20.09
C ALA A 487 -10.69 -23.02 -21.12
N ARG A 488 -9.94 -22.01 -20.69
CA ARG A 488 -9.42 -20.96 -21.58
C ARG A 488 -8.20 -21.35 -22.37
N THR A 489 -7.35 -22.23 -21.84
CA THR A 489 -6.10 -22.67 -22.48
C THR A 489 -6.20 -24.05 -23.14
N GLY A 490 -7.41 -24.60 -23.24
CA GLY A 490 -7.60 -25.95 -23.81
C GLY A 490 -6.91 -27.04 -23.01
N GLY A 491 -6.68 -26.81 -21.72
CA GLY A 491 -5.96 -27.73 -20.83
C GLY A 491 -4.43 -27.63 -20.91
N GLU A 492 -3.88 -26.64 -21.64
CA GLU A 492 -2.43 -26.50 -21.78
C GLU A 492 -1.75 -26.01 -20.51
N ASP A 493 -2.29 -25.01 -19.83
CA ASP A 493 -1.63 -24.35 -18.71
C ASP A 493 -1.95 -24.92 -17.33
N GLY A 494 -3.21 -25.29 -17.08
CA GLY A 494 -3.67 -25.71 -15.78
C GLY A 494 -3.60 -27.24 -15.58
N ILE A 495 -3.36 -27.65 -14.35
CA ILE A 495 -3.54 -29.04 -13.93
C ILE A 495 -3.91 -29.06 -12.44
N TYR A 496 -4.94 -29.85 -12.12
CA TYR A 496 -5.44 -30.04 -10.78
C TYR A 496 -5.28 -31.49 -10.37
N PHE A 497 -4.43 -31.76 -9.39
CA PHE A 497 -4.18 -33.07 -8.85
C PHE A 497 -4.92 -33.23 -7.54
N THR A 498 -5.78 -34.20 -7.44
CA THR A 498 -6.38 -34.67 -6.20
C THR A 498 -5.87 -36.08 -5.91
N TYR A 499 -5.48 -36.35 -4.67
CA TYR A 499 -5.11 -37.71 -4.30
C TYR A 499 -6.37 -38.55 -4.11
N GLU A 500 -6.53 -39.60 -4.92
CA GLU A 500 -7.56 -40.63 -4.81
C GLU A 500 -6.90 -42.00 -4.79
N GLU A 501 -7.43 -42.93 -4.00
CA GLU A 501 -6.90 -44.31 -3.97
C GLU A 501 -6.99 -45.00 -5.34
N SER A 502 -7.97 -44.62 -6.16
CA SER A 502 -8.19 -45.13 -7.51
C SER A 502 -7.22 -44.54 -8.57
N ASP A 503 -6.73 -43.32 -8.34
CA ASP A 503 -5.75 -42.64 -9.21
C ASP A 503 -4.74 -41.87 -8.34
N PRO A 504 -3.85 -42.58 -7.65
CA PRO A 504 -2.92 -41.99 -6.72
C PRO A 504 -1.85 -41.15 -7.43
N ILE A 505 -1.42 -40.08 -6.79
CA ILE A 505 -0.30 -39.26 -7.27
C ILE A 505 0.96 -40.09 -7.25
N ALA A 506 1.52 -40.42 -8.42
CA ALA A 506 2.65 -41.28 -8.58
C ALA A 506 3.83 -40.54 -9.21
N PHE A 507 5.02 -40.77 -8.68
CA PHE A 507 6.27 -40.12 -9.12
C PHE A 507 7.39 -41.12 -9.35
N ASN A 508 8.44 -40.64 -10.01
CA ASN A 508 9.71 -41.35 -10.04
C ASN A 508 10.85 -40.38 -9.69
N PRO A 509 11.29 -40.36 -8.43
CA PRO A 509 12.36 -39.44 -7.98
C PRO A 509 13.72 -39.73 -8.61
N PHE A 510 13.94 -40.92 -9.18
CA PHE A 510 15.18 -41.31 -9.85
C PHE A 510 15.19 -40.95 -11.35
N TYR A 511 14.10 -40.46 -11.86
CA TYR A 511 14.04 -40.04 -13.26
C TYR A 511 14.67 -38.66 -13.47
N VAL A 512 15.53 -38.56 -14.50
CA VAL A 512 16.09 -37.30 -14.97
C VAL A 512 16.15 -37.36 -16.50
N GLU A 513 15.50 -36.42 -17.18
CA GLU A 513 15.35 -36.41 -18.63
C GLU A 513 16.69 -36.36 -19.37
N ASP A 514 17.66 -35.60 -18.87
CA ASP A 514 19.01 -35.48 -19.46
C ASP A 514 20.00 -36.54 -18.95
N GLY A 515 19.59 -37.43 -18.07
CA GLY A 515 20.48 -38.42 -17.44
C GLY A 515 21.59 -37.82 -16.57
N VAL A 516 21.52 -36.52 -16.26
CA VAL A 516 22.52 -35.82 -15.46
C VAL A 516 21.99 -35.58 -14.04
N PHE A 517 22.56 -36.27 -13.07
CA PHE A 517 22.25 -36.12 -11.66
C PHE A 517 23.20 -35.10 -11.04
N ASP A 518 22.73 -33.91 -10.78
CA ASP A 518 23.46 -32.90 -10.04
C ASP A 518 23.51 -33.20 -8.52
N ILE A 519 24.32 -32.44 -7.79
CA ILE A 519 24.50 -32.63 -6.35
C ILE A 519 23.16 -32.51 -5.59
N GLU A 520 22.28 -31.63 -6.05
CA GLU A 520 21.02 -31.33 -5.36
C GLU A 520 19.98 -32.43 -5.63
N LYS A 521 19.94 -32.98 -6.82
CA LYS A 521 19.10 -34.18 -7.11
C LYS A 521 19.50 -35.37 -6.26
N LYS A 522 20.80 -35.54 -6.04
CA LYS A 522 21.32 -36.57 -5.13
C LYS A 522 20.92 -36.35 -3.69
N GLU A 523 21.00 -35.08 -3.21
CA GLU A 523 20.55 -34.71 -1.85
C GLU A 523 19.03 -34.85 -1.70
N SER A 524 18.25 -34.51 -2.73
CA SER A 524 16.82 -34.72 -2.74
C SER A 524 16.42 -36.18 -2.61
N ILE A 525 17.04 -37.06 -3.41
CA ILE A 525 16.84 -38.52 -3.34
C ILE A 525 17.20 -39.03 -1.94
N LYS A 526 18.35 -38.62 -1.41
CA LYS A 526 18.81 -39.01 -0.08
C LYS A 526 17.82 -38.57 1.02
N THR A 527 17.36 -37.32 0.96
CA THR A 527 16.39 -36.76 1.93
C THR A 527 15.07 -37.52 1.85
N LEU A 528 14.59 -37.82 0.65
CA LEU A 528 13.39 -38.63 0.48
C LEU A 528 13.54 -40.00 1.12
N ILE A 529 14.65 -40.73 0.81
CA ILE A 529 14.87 -42.07 1.38
C ILE A 529 15.01 -42.00 2.92
N LEU A 530 15.68 -40.98 3.47
CA LEU A 530 15.76 -40.78 4.92
C LEU A 530 14.39 -40.58 5.55
N THR A 531 13.53 -39.82 4.91
CA THR A 531 12.16 -39.58 5.37
C THR A 531 11.30 -40.85 5.35
N LEU A 532 11.55 -41.73 4.39
CA LEU A 532 10.88 -43.03 4.31
C LEU A 532 11.41 -44.04 5.35
N TRP A 533 12.70 -43.96 5.66
CA TRP A 533 13.38 -44.93 6.52
C TRP A 533 13.29 -44.61 8.01
N LYS A 534 13.53 -43.33 8.38
CA LYS A 534 13.60 -42.89 9.77
C LYS A 534 12.30 -42.26 10.28
N ARG A 535 12.03 -42.40 11.57
CA ARG A 535 10.94 -41.73 12.28
C ARG A 535 11.44 -40.41 12.86
N ASP A 536 10.50 -39.56 13.23
CA ASP A 536 10.79 -38.23 13.79
C ASP A 536 11.55 -38.28 15.12
N ASP A 537 11.36 -39.36 15.89
CA ASP A 537 12.00 -39.62 17.17
C ASP A 537 13.34 -40.40 17.04
N GLU A 538 13.75 -40.77 15.83
CA GLU A 538 14.93 -41.53 15.55
C GLU A 538 15.78 -40.87 14.42
N PRO A 539 16.55 -39.84 14.72
CA PRO A 539 17.35 -39.17 13.72
C PRO A 539 18.46 -40.10 13.18
N PRO A 540 18.82 -39.99 11.89
CA PRO A 540 19.88 -40.79 11.32
C PRO A 540 21.22 -40.47 11.97
N THR A 541 22.02 -41.49 12.21
CA THR A 541 23.40 -41.32 12.63
C THR A 541 24.24 -40.81 11.45
N ARG A 542 25.37 -40.15 11.73
CA ARG A 542 26.31 -39.72 10.69
C ARG A 542 26.84 -40.87 9.84
N ALA A 543 26.99 -42.07 10.39
CA ALA A 543 27.41 -43.24 9.66
C ALA A 543 26.34 -43.70 8.66
N GLU A 544 25.08 -43.72 9.06
CA GLU A 544 23.94 -44.05 8.21
C GLU A 544 23.79 -43.04 7.08
N GLU A 545 23.90 -41.75 7.36
CA GLU A 545 23.86 -40.69 6.33
C GLU A 545 24.96 -40.85 5.27
N VAL A 546 26.18 -41.13 5.72
CA VAL A 546 27.32 -41.37 4.80
C VAL A 546 27.11 -42.63 4.00
N ALA A 547 26.67 -43.73 4.61
CA ALA A 547 26.37 -44.96 3.92
C ALA A 547 25.29 -44.77 2.84
N LEU A 548 24.19 -44.12 3.17
CA LEU A 548 23.13 -43.83 2.22
C LEU A 548 23.59 -42.88 1.08
N SER A 549 24.37 -41.84 1.39
CA SER A 549 24.93 -40.96 0.39
C SER A 549 25.84 -41.71 -0.60
N ASN A 550 26.66 -42.64 -0.10
CA ASN A 550 27.48 -43.53 -0.94
C ASN A 550 26.63 -44.47 -1.79
N ALA A 551 25.58 -45.07 -1.23
CA ALA A 551 24.65 -45.94 -1.94
C ALA A 551 24.00 -45.22 -3.13
N VAL A 552 23.44 -44.00 -2.87
CA VAL A 552 22.83 -43.17 -3.93
C VAL A 552 23.85 -42.83 -5.01
N ASN A 553 25.07 -42.40 -4.65
CA ASN A 553 26.11 -42.08 -5.63
C ASN A 553 26.49 -43.27 -6.50
N LEU A 554 26.76 -44.44 -5.91
CA LEU A 554 27.13 -45.66 -6.63
C LEU A 554 26.00 -46.15 -7.54
N PHE A 555 24.78 -46.12 -7.07
CA PHE A 555 23.62 -46.46 -7.90
C PHE A 555 23.50 -45.56 -9.13
N LEU A 556 23.69 -44.26 -8.96
CA LEU A 556 23.62 -43.29 -10.06
C LEU A 556 24.79 -43.42 -11.02
N GLU A 557 25.99 -43.80 -10.55
CA GLU A 557 27.14 -44.16 -11.39
C GLU A 557 26.83 -45.40 -12.22
N ARG A 558 26.21 -46.43 -11.63
CA ARG A 558 25.76 -47.64 -12.30
C ARG A 558 24.75 -47.36 -13.41
N ILE A 559 23.73 -46.52 -13.16
CA ILE A 559 22.77 -46.10 -14.20
C ILE A 559 23.47 -45.39 -15.36
N ARG A 560 24.52 -44.59 -15.06
CA ARG A 560 25.32 -43.94 -16.11
C ARG A 560 26.13 -44.95 -16.94
N ALA A 561 26.65 -45.97 -16.30
CA ALA A 561 27.46 -47.00 -16.94
C ALA A 561 26.61 -47.98 -17.77
N ASP A 562 25.42 -48.34 -17.30
CA ASP A 562 24.52 -49.29 -17.97
C ASP A 562 23.14 -48.63 -18.21
N LYS A 563 22.91 -48.19 -19.43
CA LYS A 563 21.65 -47.55 -19.88
C LYS A 563 20.44 -48.50 -19.97
N SER A 564 20.66 -49.82 -19.80
CA SER A 564 19.58 -50.80 -19.78
C SER A 564 18.80 -50.74 -18.44
N ILE A 565 19.43 -50.23 -17.39
CA ILE A 565 18.82 -50.10 -16.06
C ILE A 565 17.86 -48.92 -16.07
N LYS A 566 16.55 -49.18 -15.88
CA LYS A 566 15.56 -48.18 -15.74
C LYS A 566 15.66 -47.52 -14.35
N PRO A 567 15.90 -46.17 -14.26
CA PRO A 567 15.99 -45.50 -12.98
C PRO A 567 14.64 -45.53 -12.28
N SER A 568 14.56 -46.20 -11.12
CA SER A 568 13.34 -46.21 -10.27
C SER A 568 13.69 -46.55 -8.83
N PHE A 569 12.75 -46.39 -7.91
CA PHE A 569 12.94 -46.84 -6.53
C PHE A 569 13.12 -48.39 -6.48
N ASN A 570 12.42 -49.15 -7.31
CA ASN A 570 12.56 -50.62 -7.38
C ASN A 570 13.97 -51.02 -7.73
N THR A 571 14.58 -50.42 -8.75
CA THR A 571 15.97 -50.75 -9.17
C THR A 571 16.99 -50.28 -8.15
N PHE A 572 16.73 -49.19 -7.41
CA PHE A 572 17.55 -48.76 -6.28
C PHE A 572 17.46 -49.77 -5.11
N TYR A 573 16.27 -50.23 -4.76
CA TYR A 573 16.08 -51.24 -3.72
C TYR A 573 16.78 -52.53 -4.04
N GLU A 574 16.66 -53.03 -5.29
CA GLU A 574 17.36 -54.21 -5.78
C GLU A 574 18.88 -54.04 -5.74
N PHE A 575 19.39 -52.87 -6.12
CA PHE A 575 20.83 -52.58 -6.00
C PHE A 575 21.31 -52.65 -4.54
N ILE A 576 20.55 -52.11 -3.58
CA ILE A 576 20.89 -52.18 -2.15
C ILE A 576 20.89 -53.64 -1.69
N ARG A 577 19.88 -54.43 -2.09
CA ARG A 577 19.72 -55.82 -1.70
C ARG A 577 20.80 -56.72 -2.28
N ASP A 578 21.10 -56.57 -3.56
CA ASP A 578 21.88 -57.58 -4.34
C ASP A 578 23.38 -57.22 -4.45
N GLU A 579 23.75 -55.92 -4.39
CA GLU A 579 25.14 -55.49 -4.64
C GLU A 579 25.73 -54.64 -3.51
N TYR A 580 24.97 -53.72 -2.92
CA TYR A 580 25.53 -52.77 -1.97
C TYR A 580 26.01 -53.45 -0.67
N GLN A 581 25.41 -54.56 -0.28
CA GLN A 581 25.86 -55.32 0.85
C GLN A 581 27.32 -55.79 0.71
N ASP A 582 27.72 -56.28 -0.48
CA ASP A 582 29.07 -56.76 -0.70
C ASP A 582 30.10 -55.63 -0.73
N ILE A 583 29.69 -54.45 -1.24
CA ILE A 583 30.49 -53.22 -1.21
C ILE A 583 30.73 -52.77 0.26
N LEU A 584 29.73 -52.88 1.13
CA LEU A 584 29.88 -52.55 2.55
C LEU A 584 30.84 -53.49 3.26
N LYS A 585 30.79 -54.80 2.93
CA LYS A 585 31.73 -55.82 3.46
C LYS A 585 33.16 -55.50 3.04
N GLU A 586 33.40 -55.17 1.76
CA GLU A 586 34.70 -54.76 1.26
C GLU A 586 35.22 -53.50 1.97
N LYS A 587 34.37 -52.52 2.23
CA LYS A 587 34.70 -51.31 2.96
C LYS A 587 34.83 -51.52 4.46
N ARG A 588 34.62 -52.74 4.97
CA ARG A 588 34.60 -53.10 6.40
C ARG A 588 33.63 -52.23 7.26
N THR A 589 32.51 -51.81 6.69
CA THR A 589 31.45 -51.13 7.40
C THR A 589 30.77 -52.12 8.33
N ARG A 590 30.65 -51.77 9.62
CA ARG A 590 30.01 -52.65 10.62
C ARG A 590 28.50 -52.55 10.47
N GLU A 591 27.81 -53.67 10.71
CA GLU A 591 26.34 -53.76 10.69
C GLU A 591 25.67 -52.71 11.60
N LYS A 592 26.25 -52.40 12.75
CA LYS A 592 25.80 -51.37 13.66
C LYS A 592 25.92 -49.92 13.09
N ASP A 593 26.78 -49.74 12.07
CA ASP A 593 26.98 -48.42 11.44
C ASP A 593 26.03 -48.22 10.24
N PHE A 594 25.54 -49.33 9.62
CA PHE A 594 24.45 -49.32 8.64
C PHE A 594 23.85 -50.75 8.54
N ASP A 595 22.65 -50.92 9.09
CA ASP A 595 21.87 -52.16 9.01
C ASP A 595 21.09 -52.25 7.71
N VAL A 596 21.62 -52.94 6.71
CA VAL A 596 21.02 -53.11 5.39
C VAL A 596 19.68 -53.83 5.44
N TRP A 597 19.56 -54.86 6.28
CA TRP A 597 18.31 -55.62 6.38
C TRP A 597 17.22 -54.84 7.09
N GLY A 598 17.53 -54.11 8.16
CA GLY A 598 16.63 -53.19 8.80
C GLY A 598 16.19 -52.07 7.84
N PHE A 599 17.11 -51.53 7.03
CA PHE A 599 16.81 -50.54 5.99
C PHE A 599 15.85 -51.08 4.93
N LEU A 600 16.10 -52.25 4.39
CA LEU A 600 15.27 -52.91 3.37
C LEU A 600 13.87 -53.23 3.92
N ASN A 601 13.78 -53.81 5.14
CA ASN A 601 12.49 -54.13 5.76
C ASN A 601 11.59 -52.90 5.97
N VAL A 602 12.16 -51.79 6.36
CA VAL A 602 11.39 -50.54 6.53
C VAL A 602 10.93 -49.98 5.18
N LEU A 603 11.68 -50.17 4.13
CA LEU A 603 11.38 -49.66 2.77
C LEU A 603 10.60 -50.67 1.90
N GLU A 604 10.37 -51.89 2.35
CA GLU A 604 9.61 -52.92 1.62
C GLU A 604 8.22 -52.47 1.16
N PRO A 605 7.44 -51.70 1.96
CA PRO A 605 6.14 -51.21 1.51
C PRO A 605 6.16 -50.37 0.22
N TYR A 606 7.26 -49.75 -0.12
CA TYR A 606 7.45 -48.92 -1.34
C TYR A 606 8.04 -49.69 -2.50
N TYR A 607 8.49 -50.94 -2.29
CA TYR A 607 9.01 -51.81 -3.30
C TYR A 607 7.87 -52.57 -3.98
N LYS A 608 8.14 -53.11 -5.16
CA LYS A 608 7.22 -53.83 -6.03
C LYS A 608 6.30 -54.82 -5.28
N GLY A 609 5.00 -54.58 -5.36
CA GLY A 609 3.97 -55.39 -4.68
C GLY A 609 3.69 -54.95 -3.22
N GLY A 610 4.36 -53.93 -2.70
CA GLY A 610 4.08 -53.34 -1.41
C GLY A 610 2.88 -52.36 -1.47
N GLU A 611 2.42 -51.92 -0.31
CA GLU A 611 1.24 -51.06 -0.15
C GLU A 611 1.37 -49.70 -0.91
N TYR A 612 2.59 -49.15 -1.00
CA TYR A 612 2.90 -47.87 -1.61
C TYR A 612 3.82 -47.98 -2.83
N ASP A 613 3.84 -49.13 -3.53
CA ASP A 613 4.71 -49.36 -4.68
C ASP A 613 4.46 -48.39 -5.84
N PHE A 614 3.22 -47.93 -6.00
CA PHE A 614 2.81 -46.93 -7.00
C PHE A 614 3.47 -45.56 -6.81
N LEU A 615 3.82 -45.21 -5.56
CA LEU A 615 4.18 -43.86 -5.18
C LEU A 615 5.48 -43.37 -5.83
N LEU A 616 6.51 -44.28 -5.95
CA LEU A 616 7.87 -43.94 -6.33
C LEU A 616 8.38 -44.59 -7.63
N ASN A 617 7.50 -45.33 -8.31
CA ASN A 617 7.87 -46.17 -9.45
C ASN A 617 7.08 -45.84 -10.74
N SER A 618 6.55 -44.63 -10.85
CA SER A 618 5.71 -44.26 -11.99
C SER A 618 6.45 -44.28 -13.32
N ASP A 619 5.84 -44.86 -14.32
CA ASP A 619 6.27 -44.83 -15.70
C ASP A 619 5.71 -43.62 -16.46
N LYS A 620 4.65 -43.03 -15.95
CA LYS A 620 4.00 -41.86 -16.52
C LYS A 620 4.79 -40.61 -16.14
N GLN A 621 5.38 -39.96 -17.11
CA GLN A 621 5.89 -38.61 -16.93
C GLN A 621 4.74 -37.65 -16.91
N LEU A 622 4.56 -36.95 -15.78
CA LEU A 622 3.77 -35.76 -15.76
C LEU A 622 4.64 -34.63 -16.30
N ASP A 623 4.37 -34.14 -17.50
CA ASP A 623 5.04 -32.95 -18.04
C ASP A 623 4.57 -31.70 -17.26
N LEU A 624 5.12 -31.57 -16.04
CA LEU A 624 4.84 -30.42 -15.18
C LEU A 624 5.71 -29.21 -15.52
N LEU A 625 6.70 -29.39 -16.40
CA LEU A 625 7.62 -28.30 -16.73
C LEU A 625 6.91 -27.17 -17.48
N ASN A 626 6.09 -27.52 -18.46
CA ASN A 626 5.41 -26.57 -19.34
C ASN A 626 4.10 -26.05 -18.74
N LYS A 627 3.48 -26.76 -17.81
CA LYS A 627 2.26 -26.31 -17.13
C LYS A 627 2.53 -25.07 -16.29
N ARG A 628 1.74 -24.02 -16.49
CA ARG A 628 1.93 -22.74 -15.82
C ARG A 628 1.18 -22.60 -14.50
N PHE A 629 0.08 -23.35 -14.32
CA PHE A 629 -0.74 -23.32 -13.12
C PHE A 629 -0.99 -24.74 -12.61
N ILE A 630 -0.29 -25.13 -11.57
CA ILE A 630 -0.31 -26.49 -11.02
C ILE A 630 -0.88 -26.45 -9.61
N VAL A 631 -1.91 -27.22 -9.34
CA VAL A 631 -2.52 -27.38 -8.02
C VAL A 631 -2.42 -28.83 -7.56
N PHE A 632 -1.85 -29.04 -6.38
CA PHE A 632 -1.87 -30.30 -5.66
C PHE A 632 -2.80 -30.18 -4.48
N GLU A 633 -3.96 -30.81 -4.59
CA GLU A 633 -4.96 -30.90 -3.51
C GLU A 633 -4.66 -32.12 -2.64
N LEU A 634 -4.32 -31.89 -1.38
CA LEU A 634 -3.86 -32.92 -0.46
C LEU A 634 -4.81 -33.14 0.73
N ASP A 635 -6.04 -32.64 0.70
CA ASP A 635 -6.99 -32.77 1.81
C ASP A 635 -7.23 -34.22 2.22
N ASN A 636 -7.36 -35.13 1.24
CA ASN A 636 -7.59 -36.56 1.47
C ASN A 636 -6.45 -37.25 2.22
N ILE A 637 -5.23 -36.72 2.18
CA ILE A 637 -4.05 -37.30 2.81
C ILE A 637 -3.43 -36.42 3.92
N LYS A 638 -4.01 -35.27 4.23
CA LYS A 638 -3.44 -34.28 5.19
C LYS A 638 -3.16 -34.85 6.57
N ASP A 639 -3.96 -35.84 7.00
CA ASP A 639 -3.80 -36.51 8.29
C ASP A 639 -3.00 -37.81 8.21
N ASN A 640 -2.61 -38.25 7.01
CA ASN A 640 -1.77 -39.41 6.80
C ASN A 640 -0.30 -39.05 7.05
N LYS A 641 0.23 -39.51 8.18
CA LYS A 641 1.60 -39.24 8.65
C LYS A 641 2.72 -39.77 7.73
N VAL A 642 2.40 -40.65 6.80
CA VAL A 642 3.34 -41.24 5.85
C VAL A 642 3.24 -40.56 4.48
N LEU A 643 2.04 -40.53 3.90
CA LEU A 643 1.86 -40.03 2.52
C LEU A 643 2.04 -38.50 2.41
N PHE A 644 1.49 -37.74 3.34
CA PHE A 644 1.49 -36.27 3.25
C PHE A 644 2.91 -35.68 3.18
N PRO A 645 3.87 -36.05 4.06
CA PRO A 645 5.24 -35.55 3.97
C PRO A 645 5.95 -35.96 2.67
N ILE A 646 5.75 -37.19 2.23
CA ILE A 646 6.42 -37.73 1.02
C ILE A 646 5.94 -36.99 -0.24
N VAL A 647 4.63 -36.88 -0.40
CA VAL A 647 4.03 -36.16 -1.53
C VAL A 647 4.48 -34.69 -1.53
N THR A 648 4.55 -34.08 -0.35
CA THR A 648 5.02 -32.68 -0.23
C THR A 648 6.49 -32.52 -0.65
N ILE A 649 7.39 -33.44 -0.27
CA ILE A 649 8.79 -33.42 -0.74
C ILE A 649 8.86 -33.52 -2.25
N ILE A 650 8.08 -34.41 -2.84
CA ILE A 650 8.08 -34.64 -4.29
C ILE A 650 7.59 -33.40 -5.04
N ILE A 651 6.55 -32.73 -4.50
CA ILE A 651 6.04 -31.45 -5.05
C ILE A 651 7.12 -30.36 -5.00
N MET A 652 7.82 -30.26 -3.88
CA MET A 652 8.92 -29.30 -3.74
C MET A 652 10.07 -29.60 -4.71
N GLU A 653 10.43 -30.86 -4.89
CA GLU A 653 11.41 -31.25 -5.87
C GLU A 653 11.01 -30.88 -7.30
N THR A 654 9.75 -31.11 -7.63
CA THR A 654 9.17 -30.69 -8.91
C THR A 654 9.33 -29.18 -9.13
N PHE A 655 9.05 -28.39 -8.09
CA PHE A 655 9.23 -26.94 -8.16
C PHE A 655 10.71 -26.53 -8.33
N ILE A 656 11.63 -27.17 -7.62
CA ILE A 656 13.07 -26.88 -7.75
C ILE A 656 13.57 -27.22 -9.15
N ASN A 657 13.15 -28.33 -9.72
CA ASN A 657 13.49 -28.68 -11.10
C ASN A 657 12.96 -27.64 -12.09
N LYS A 658 11.70 -27.22 -11.92
CA LYS A 658 11.09 -26.16 -12.71
C LYS A 658 11.83 -24.83 -12.56
N MET A 659 12.23 -24.48 -11.35
CA MET A 659 13.00 -23.28 -11.03
C MET A 659 14.30 -23.18 -11.82
N ARG A 660 15.02 -24.28 -11.94
CA ARG A 660 16.34 -24.34 -12.58
C ARG A 660 16.26 -24.33 -14.10
N ARG A 661 15.29 -25.05 -14.66
CA ARG A 661 15.14 -25.18 -16.11
C ARG A 661 14.55 -23.92 -16.75
N LEU A 662 13.57 -23.27 -16.13
CA LEU A 662 12.92 -22.09 -16.66
C LEU A 662 13.67 -20.81 -16.26
N LYS A 663 14.77 -20.50 -16.94
CA LYS A 663 15.55 -19.28 -16.71
C LYS A 663 14.81 -18.04 -17.22
N GLY A 664 14.85 -16.96 -16.44
CA GLY A 664 14.23 -15.67 -16.83
C GLY A 664 12.69 -15.60 -16.70
N ILE A 665 12.04 -16.70 -16.38
CA ILE A 665 10.60 -16.77 -16.14
C ILE A 665 10.36 -16.69 -14.63
N ARG A 666 9.34 -15.93 -14.20
CA ARG A 666 8.93 -15.85 -12.79
C ARG A 666 8.25 -17.16 -12.36
N LYS A 667 8.52 -17.60 -11.16
CA LYS A 667 7.90 -18.79 -10.56
C LYS A 667 7.49 -18.50 -9.14
N MET A 668 6.40 -19.15 -8.72
CA MET A 668 5.89 -19.09 -7.36
C MET A 668 5.53 -20.50 -6.89
N ILE A 669 5.91 -20.83 -5.65
CA ILE A 669 5.32 -21.94 -4.92
C ILE A 669 4.56 -21.37 -3.72
N LEU A 670 3.30 -21.79 -3.56
CA LEU A 670 2.48 -21.44 -2.41
C LEU A 670 2.10 -22.73 -1.67
N LEU A 671 2.39 -22.74 -0.37
CA LEU A 671 2.16 -23.87 0.51
C LEU A 671 1.11 -23.48 1.56
N GLU A 672 -0.11 -24.01 1.45
CA GLU A 672 -1.11 -23.91 2.50
C GLU A 672 -0.91 -25.00 3.55
N GLU A 673 -1.09 -24.67 4.82
CA GLU A 673 -0.95 -25.58 5.96
C GLU A 673 0.38 -26.36 5.98
N ALA A 674 1.44 -25.77 5.42
CA ALA A 674 2.76 -26.40 5.25
C ALA A 674 3.37 -26.94 6.57
N TRP A 675 2.96 -26.38 7.71
CA TRP A 675 3.43 -26.79 9.03
C TRP A 675 3.12 -28.26 9.36
N LYS A 676 2.02 -28.84 8.84
CA LYS A 676 1.70 -30.25 9.01
C LYS A 676 2.77 -31.18 8.40
N ALA A 677 3.39 -30.74 7.32
CA ALA A 677 4.52 -31.43 6.70
C ALA A 677 5.84 -31.15 7.42
N ILE A 678 5.96 -29.97 8.08
CA ILE A 678 7.19 -29.46 8.68
C ILE A 678 7.52 -30.15 10.02
N SER A 679 6.60 -30.88 10.62
CA SER A 679 6.84 -31.63 11.86
C SER A 679 7.98 -32.65 11.71
N LYS A 680 8.37 -33.02 10.48
CA LYS A 680 9.52 -33.90 10.20
C LYS A 680 10.79 -33.10 9.94
N GLU A 681 11.89 -33.46 10.62
CA GLU A 681 13.17 -32.75 10.59
C GLU A 681 13.76 -32.63 9.17
N GLY A 682 13.67 -33.69 8.35
CA GLY A 682 14.11 -33.65 6.96
C GLY A 682 13.34 -32.66 6.08
N MET A 683 12.05 -32.45 6.33
CA MET A 683 11.24 -31.48 5.62
C MET A 683 11.60 -30.05 6.00
N ALA A 684 11.87 -29.79 7.27
CA ALA A 684 12.26 -28.48 7.74
C ALA A 684 13.57 -27.99 7.09
N GLU A 685 14.56 -28.86 6.92
CA GLU A 685 15.79 -28.53 6.20
C GLU A 685 15.55 -28.28 4.71
N TYR A 686 14.62 -29.01 4.08
CA TYR A 686 14.27 -28.79 2.69
C TYR A 686 13.57 -27.43 2.46
N LEU A 687 12.66 -27.03 3.34
CA LEU A 687 12.06 -25.70 3.31
C LEU A 687 13.08 -24.60 3.54
N LYS A 688 14.03 -24.82 4.45
CA LYS A 688 15.14 -23.91 4.69
C LYS A 688 16.00 -23.72 3.44
N TYR A 689 16.27 -24.79 2.73
CA TYR A 689 16.95 -24.74 1.43
C TYR A 689 16.11 -23.94 0.41
N LEU A 690 14.83 -24.26 0.28
CA LEU A 690 13.91 -23.59 -0.64
C LEU A 690 13.89 -22.08 -0.40
N PHE A 691 13.57 -21.63 0.81
CA PHE A 691 13.46 -20.22 1.15
C PHE A 691 14.75 -19.41 0.95
N LYS A 692 15.89 -20.03 1.16
CA LYS A 692 17.21 -19.39 0.91
C LYS A 692 17.59 -19.35 -0.57
N THR A 693 17.09 -20.28 -1.38
CA THR A 693 17.58 -20.52 -2.74
C THR A 693 16.70 -19.89 -3.81
N VAL A 694 15.37 -19.83 -3.63
CA VAL A 694 14.41 -19.36 -4.65
C VAL A 694 14.75 -18.00 -5.25
N ARG A 695 15.29 -17.07 -4.45
CA ARG A 695 15.64 -15.71 -4.92
C ARG A 695 16.63 -15.71 -6.09
N LYS A 696 17.52 -16.71 -6.15
CA LYS A 696 18.56 -16.84 -7.20
C LYS A 696 17.98 -17.21 -8.56
N PHE A 697 16.76 -17.73 -8.60
CA PHE A 697 16.14 -18.30 -9.79
C PHE A 697 14.90 -17.51 -10.26
N PHE A 698 14.78 -16.26 -9.87
CA PHE A 698 13.61 -15.44 -10.15
C PHE A 698 12.31 -16.15 -9.71
N ALA A 699 12.36 -16.67 -8.48
CA ALA A 699 11.27 -17.40 -7.88
C ALA A 699 10.96 -16.86 -6.48
N GLU A 700 9.79 -17.19 -5.97
CA GLU A 700 9.31 -16.82 -4.65
C GLU A 700 8.59 -17.99 -3.99
N ALA A 701 8.77 -18.12 -2.67
CA ALA A 701 8.08 -19.07 -1.82
C ALA A 701 7.08 -18.35 -0.93
N VAL A 702 5.87 -18.86 -0.87
CA VAL A 702 4.77 -18.33 -0.07
C VAL A 702 4.31 -19.41 0.89
N VAL A 703 4.26 -19.09 2.18
CA VAL A 703 3.66 -19.97 3.21
C VAL A 703 2.42 -19.30 3.76
N VAL A 704 1.35 -20.07 3.83
CA VAL A 704 0.05 -19.63 4.37
C VAL A 704 -0.29 -20.48 5.59
N THR A 705 -0.63 -19.84 6.71
CA THR A 705 -1.01 -20.53 7.94
C THR A 705 -2.21 -19.89 8.61
N GLN A 706 -2.93 -20.67 9.42
CA GLN A 706 -4.07 -20.20 10.18
C GLN A 706 -3.70 -19.86 11.63
N GLU A 707 -2.74 -20.54 12.21
CA GLU A 707 -2.38 -20.44 13.62
C GLU A 707 -0.93 -20.08 13.81
N VAL A 708 -0.64 -19.20 14.75
CA VAL A 708 0.71 -18.78 15.09
C VAL A 708 1.44 -19.87 15.87
N GLU A 709 0.71 -20.61 16.69
CA GLU A 709 1.20 -21.73 17.48
C GLU A 709 1.87 -22.80 16.63
N ASP A 710 1.39 -23.01 15.40
CA ASP A 710 1.98 -23.94 14.43
C ASP A 710 3.42 -23.58 14.06
N ILE A 711 3.72 -22.29 14.06
CA ILE A 711 5.04 -21.76 13.71
C ILE A 711 5.95 -21.75 14.93
N ILE A 712 5.40 -21.40 16.10
CA ILE A 712 6.19 -21.31 17.34
C ILE A 712 6.68 -22.68 17.80
N SER A 713 5.90 -23.73 17.55
CA SER A 713 6.23 -25.10 17.93
C SER A 713 7.49 -25.64 17.26
N SER A 714 7.88 -25.12 16.09
CA SER A 714 9.10 -25.53 15.38
C SER A 714 10.15 -24.42 15.36
N SER A 715 11.25 -24.58 16.06
CA SER A 715 12.36 -23.62 16.07
C SER A 715 13.00 -23.41 14.69
N ILE A 716 12.99 -24.44 13.85
CA ILE A 716 13.56 -24.41 12.49
C ILE A 716 12.67 -23.56 11.58
N VAL A 717 11.37 -23.74 11.68
CA VAL A 717 10.39 -23.00 10.89
C VAL A 717 10.38 -21.53 11.24
N LYS A 718 10.34 -21.22 12.54
CA LYS A 718 10.39 -19.85 13.06
C LYS A 718 11.60 -19.10 12.50
N GLY A 719 12.80 -19.67 12.64
CA GLY A 719 14.03 -19.03 12.18
C GLY A 719 14.16 -18.96 10.65
N THR A 720 13.56 -19.90 9.92
CA THR A 720 13.75 -20.01 8.49
C THR A 720 12.70 -19.28 7.67
N ILE A 721 11.44 -19.52 7.93
CA ILE A 721 10.34 -18.94 7.13
C ILE A 721 10.19 -17.46 7.43
N ILE A 722 10.08 -17.09 8.72
CA ILE A 722 9.85 -15.70 9.12
C ILE A 722 11.02 -14.80 8.71
N ASN A 723 12.27 -15.25 8.98
CA ASN A 723 13.46 -14.43 8.69
C ASN A 723 13.81 -14.34 7.19
N ASN A 724 13.29 -15.25 6.37
CA ASN A 724 13.50 -15.22 4.92
C ASN A 724 12.22 -14.83 4.15
N SER A 725 11.23 -14.25 4.81
CA SER A 725 10.03 -13.66 4.20
C SER A 725 9.98 -12.17 4.51
N ASP A 726 10.49 -11.36 3.59
CA ASP A 726 10.50 -9.91 3.76
C ASP A 726 9.10 -9.30 3.55
N CYS A 727 8.23 -9.99 2.81
CA CYS A 727 6.83 -9.62 2.68
C CYS A 727 6.00 -10.42 3.69
N LYS A 728 5.34 -9.71 4.61
CA LYS A 728 4.42 -10.27 5.60
C LYS A 728 3.01 -9.78 5.30
N ILE A 729 2.06 -10.70 5.28
CA ILE A 729 0.67 -10.40 4.94
C ILE A 729 -0.20 -10.96 6.06
N LEU A 730 -0.93 -10.09 6.74
CA LEU A 730 -1.82 -10.47 7.82
C LEU A 730 -3.27 -10.10 7.47
N LEU A 731 -4.15 -11.06 7.65
CA LEU A 731 -5.59 -10.86 7.59
C LEU A 731 -6.13 -10.59 9.01
N ASP A 732 -7.43 -10.44 9.14
CA ASP A 732 -8.11 -10.07 10.39
C ASP A 732 -7.65 -10.92 11.60
N GLN A 733 -7.00 -10.26 12.56
CA GLN A 733 -6.42 -10.88 13.77
C GLN A 733 -7.29 -10.70 15.03
N ARG A 734 -8.54 -10.25 14.92
CA ARG A 734 -9.41 -9.97 16.06
C ARG A 734 -9.60 -11.17 17.00
N LYS A 735 -9.54 -12.40 16.48
CA LYS A 735 -9.57 -13.62 17.32
C LYS A 735 -8.39 -13.72 18.29
N TYR A 736 -7.26 -13.10 17.96
CA TYR A 736 -6.00 -13.20 18.68
C TYR A 736 -5.58 -11.88 19.36
N VAL A 737 -6.49 -10.93 19.52
CA VAL A 737 -6.20 -9.61 20.14
C VAL A 737 -5.50 -9.76 21.51
N ASN A 738 -5.93 -10.75 22.32
CA ASN A 738 -5.34 -10.97 23.64
C ASN A 738 -3.94 -11.59 23.60
N LYS A 739 -3.57 -12.25 22.51
CA LYS A 739 -2.25 -12.87 22.29
C LYS A 739 -1.44 -12.12 21.23
N PHE A 740 -1.89 -10.94 20.81
CA PHE A 740 -1.25 -10.23 19.71
C PHE A 740 0.18 -9.80 20.03
N ASP A 741 0.52 -9.60 21.31
CA ASP A 741 1.88 -9.28 21.74
C ASP A 741 2.87 -10.40 21.37
N GLU A 742 2.44 -11.67 21.39
CA GLU A 742 3.24 -12.82 20.96
C GLU A 742 3.46 -12.79 19.44
N ILE A 743 2.41 -12.45 18.68
CA ILE A 743 2.47 -12.29 17.22
C ILE A 743 3.40 -11.14 16.84
N GLN A 744 3.27 -10.02 17.53
CA GLN A 744 4.10 -8.84 17.34
C GLN A 744 5.59 -9.16 17.57
N ALA A 745 5.90 -9.81 18.68
CA ALA A 745 7.27 -10.21 19.01
C ALA A 745 7.82 -11.27 18.03
N LEU A 746 6.98 -12.24 17.62
CA LEU A 746 7.35 -13.30 16.69
C LEU A 746 7.72 -12.75 15.30
N LEU A 747 6.90 -11.85 14.78
CA LEU A 747 7.04 -11.28 13.43
C LEU A 747 7.92 -10.04 13.42
N GLY A 748 8.34 -9.51 14.58
CA GLY A 748 9.13 -8.30 14.70
C GLY A 748 8.37 -7.06 14.22
N LEU A 749 7.08 -6.96 14.56
CA LEU A 749 6.23 -5.85 14.14
C LEU A 749 6.41 -4.63 15.04
N THR A 750 6.35 -3.46 14.44
CA THR A 750 6.33 -2.17 15.14
C THR A 750 4.95 -1.88 15.73
N ASP A 751 4.86 -0.90 16.64
CA ASP A 751 3.56 -0.46 17.20
C ASP A 751 2.65 0.14 16.12
N LYS A 752 3.20 0.82 15.10
CA LYS A 752 2.49 1.28 13.91
C LYS A 752 1.85 0.11 13.16
N GLU A 753 2.64 -0.91 12.86
CA GLU A 753 2.15 -2.11 12.15
C GLU A 753 1.09 -2.85 12.97
N ARG A 754 1.26 -2.92 14.30
CA ARG A 754 0.24 -3.43 15.21
C ARG A 754 -1.08 -2.66 15.07
N ALA A 755 -1.03 -1.32 15.08
CA ALA A 755 -2.21 -0.48 14.95
C ALA A 755 -2.91 -0.71 13.60
N GLN A 756 -2.16 -0.77 12.51
CA GLN A 756 -2.70 -1.08 11.18
C GLN A 756 -3.38 -2.46 11.15
N ILE A 757 -2.74 -3.50 11.68
CA ILE A 757 -3.28 -4.87 11.68
C ILE A 757 -4.55 -4.97 12.53
N LEU A 758 -4.57 -4.37 13.71
CA LEU A 758 -5.74 -4.40 14.58
C LEU A 758 -6.90 -3.53 14.06
N SER A 759 -6.63 -2.61 13.11
CA SER A 759 -7.66 -1.80 12.44
C SER A 759 -8.40 -2.53 11.31
N ILE A 760 -7.94 -3.72 10.91
CA ILE A 760 -8.53 -4.49 9.80
C ILE A 760 -10.02 -4.76 10.04
N ASN A 761 -10.85 -4.43 9.05
CA ASN A 761 -12.31 -4.61 9.06
C ASN A 761 -13.06 -3.87 10.19
N LEU A 762 -12.49 -2.87 10.85
CA LEU A 762 -13.20 -2.11 11.88
C LEU A 762 -14.21 -1.11 11.27
N SER A 763 -13.92 -0.57 10.11
CA SER A 763 -14.73 0.50 9.48
C SER A 763 -14.94 0.26 7.99
N ASN A 764 -15.48 -0.91 7.63
CA ASN A 764 -15.79 -1.23 6.24
C ASN A 764 -16.90 -0.32 5.71
N ALA A 765 -16.75 0.17 4.49
CA ALA A 765 -17.72 1.05 3.86
C ALA A 765 -19.09 0.36 3.67
N PRO A 766 -20.20 1.01 4.06
CA PRO A 766 -21.53 0.45 3.87
C PRO A 766 -21.82 0.15 2.40
N GLY A 767 -22.43 -0.98 2.11
CA GLY A 767 -22.82 -1.38 0.75
C GLY A 767 -21.72 -2.00 -0.09
N ARG A 768 -20.46 -1.96 0.34
CA ARG A 768 -19.33 -2.62 -0.32
C ARG A 768 -19.00 -3.94 0.39
N LYS A 769 -18.74 -5.00 -0.39
CA LYS A 769 -18.38 -6.34 0.13
C LYS A 769 -16.90 -6.62 -0.11
N TYR A 770 -16.09 -6.48 0.92
CA TYR A 770 -14.66 -6.79 0.88
C TYR A 770 -14.14 -7.22 2.25
N LYS A 771 -12.95 -7.80 2.24
CA LYS A 771 -12.11 -8.00 3.42
C LYS A 771 -10.86 -7.14 3.26
N GLU A 772 -10.38 -6.62 4.37
CA GLU A 772 -9.12 -5.90 4.37
C GLU A 772 -7.96 -6.84 4.68
N VAL A 773 -6.78 -6.50 4.18
CA VAL A 773 -5.53 -7.21 4.37
C VAL A 773 -4.41 -6.21 4.64
N TRP A 774 -3.60 -6.49 5.63
CA TRP A 774 -2.37 -5.76 5.90
C TRP A 774 -1.21 -6.39 5.17
N ILE A 775 -0.37 -5.55 4.56
CA ILE A 775 0.85 -5.95 3.85
C ILE A 775 2.01 -5.12 4.38
N GLY A 776 3.04 -5.80 4.89
CA GLY A 776 4.29 -5.19 5.36
C GLY A 776 5.49 -5.69 4.55
N LEU A 777 6.39 -4.78 4.20
CA LEU A 777 7.55 -4.99 3.35
C LEU A 777 8.83 -4.59 4.07
N GLY A 778 9.66 -5.57 4.42
CA GLY A 778 10.98 -5.38 5.02
C GLY A 778 10.99 -4.62 6.35
N GLY A 779 9.85 -4.45 7.01
CA GLY A 779 9.72 -3.62 8.22
C GLY A 779 9.81 -2.11 7.96
N ALA A 780 9.92 -1.69 6.70
CA ALA A 780 10.07 -0.28 6.31
C ALA A 780 8.77 0.33 5.78
N GLN A 781 7.98 -0.43 5.03
CA GLN A 781 6.71 0.00 4.47
C GLN A 781 5.60 -0.96 4.86
N SER A 782 4.46 -0.41 5.21
CA SER A 782 3.28 -1.22 5.55
C SER A 782 2.00 -0.42 5.38
N ALA A 783 0.95 -1.08 4.87
CA ALA A 783 -0.37 -0.47 4.74
C ALA A 783 -1.48 -1.53 4.73
N VAL A 784 -2.73 -1.08 4.87
CA VAL A 784 -3.94 -1.91 4.82
C VAL A 784 -4.69 -1.62 3.53
N TYR A 785 -5.03 -2.67 2.81
CA TYR A 785 -5.74 -2.61 1.53
C TYR A 785 -7.04 -3.41 1.60
N ALA A 786 -8.01 -3.03 0.79
CA ALA A 786 -9.25 -3.78 0.62
C ALA A 786 -9.12 -4.78 -0.54
N THR A 787 -9.55 -6.02 -0.31
CA THR A 787 -9.67 -7.05 -1.34
C THR A 787 -11.13 -7.05 -1.85
N GLU A 788 -11.48 -6.01 -2.59
CA GLU A 788 -12.76 -5.92 -3.28
C GLU A 788 -12.61 -6.44 -4.71
N VAL A 789 -13.52 -7.25 -5.16
CA VAL A 789 -13.45 -7.93 -6.47
C VAL A 789 -14.80 -7.87 -7.18
N SER A 790 -14.79 -8.12 -8.48
CA SER A 790 -16.02 -8.26 -9.27
C SER A 790 -16.83 -9.49 -8.85
N PRO A 791 -18.14 -9.52 -9.10
CA PRO A 791 -18.96 -10.73 -8.87
C PRO A 791 -18.44 -11.96 -9.61
N GLU A 792 -17.88 -11.81 -10.78
CA GLU A 792 -17.28 -12.89 -11.56
C GLU A 792 -16.03 -13.47 -10.88
N GLU A 793 -15.15 -12.59 -10.36
CA GLU A 793 -14.00 -13.03 -9.57
C GLU A 793 -14.44 -13.72 -8.28
N TYR A 794 -15.47 -13.18 -7.62
CA TYR A 794 -16.03 -13.78 -6.41
C TYR A 794 -16.45 -15.24 -6.64
N TYR A 795 -17.25 -15.53 -7.68
CA TYR A 795 -17.67 -16.89 -7.97
C TYR A 795 -16.52 -17.81 -8.43
N CYS A 796 -15.48 -17.25 -9.02
CA CYS A 796 -14.28 -18.01 -9.33
C CYS A 796 -13.47 -18.42 -8.09
N TYR A 797 -13.46 -17.58 -7.02
CA TYR A 797 -12.65 -17.77 -5.82
C TYR A 797 -13.41 -18.33 -4.63
N THR A 798 -14.74 -18.40 -4.70
CA THR A 798 -15.56 -18.82 -3.56
C THR A 798 -15.18 -20.22 -3.09
N THR A 799 -15.06 -20.36 -1.76
CA THR A 799 -14.83 -21.62 -1.08
C THR A 799 -16.12 -22.15 -0.41
N GLU A 800 -17.22 -21.41 -0.56
CA GLU A 800 -18.50 -21.77 0.02
C GLU A 800 -19.12 -22.93 -0.79
N GLU A 801 -19.46 -24.02 -0.10
CA GLU A 801 -19.83 -25.29 -0.71
C GLU A 801 -21.10 -25.19 -1.58
N THR A 802 -22.11 -24.47 -1.11
CA THR A 802 -23.38 -24.33 -1.86
C THR A 802 -23.18 -23.54 -3.14
N GLU A 803 -22.37 -22.48 -3.11
CA GLU A 803 -22.05 -21.68 -4.30
C GLU A 803 -21.17 -22.47 -5.30
N LYS A 804 -20.22 -23.28 -4.80
CA LYS A 804 -19.42 -24.18 -5.67
C LYS A 804 -20.31 -25.22 -6.38
N LEU A 805 -21.21 -25.85 -5.66
CA LEU A 805 -22.16 -26.82 -6.23
C LEU A 805 -23.09 -26.17 -7.24
N GLU A 806 -23.54 -24.95 -7.00
CA GLU A 806 -24.38 -24.19 -7.93
C GLU A 806 -23.58 -23.89 -9.22
N LEU A 807 -22.34 -23.43 -9.10
CA LEU A 807 -21.44 -23.17 -10.22
C LEU A 807 -21.19 -24.46 -11.03
N GLN A 808 -20.92 -25.57 -10.36
CA GLN A 808 -20.69 -26.86 -11.00
C GLN A 808 -21.92 -27.33 -11.79
N ARG A 809 -23.10 -27.32 -11.16
CA ARG A 809 -24.37 -27.70 -11.82
C ARG A 809 -24.68 -26.83 -13.03
N LEU A 810 -24.41 -25.54 -12.94
CA LEU A 810 -24.62 -24.63 -14.04
C LEU A 810 -23.60 -24.86 -15.17
N THR A 811 -22.33 -25.12 -14.81
CA THR A 811 -21.30 -25.48 -15.78
C THR A 811 -21.65 -26.76 -16.53
N GLU A 812 -22.16 -27.81 -15.86
CA GLU A 812 -22.63 -29.03 -16.51
C GLU A 812 -23.81 -28.77 -17.46
N LYS A 813 -24.76 -27.91 -17.08
CA LYS A 813 -25.89 -27.52 -17.95
C LYS A 813 -25.46 -26.72 -19.19
N LEU A 814 -24.31 -26.09 -19.15
CA LEU A 814 -23.73 -25.27 -20.22
C LEU A 814 -22.59 -26.00 -20.96
N ASP A 815 -22.70 -27.32 -21.06
CA ASP A 815 -21.76 -28.19 -21.78
C ASP A 815 -20.28 -27.98 -21.36
N GLY A 816 -20.04 -27.73 -20.07
CA GLY A 816 -18.71 -27.52 -19.52
C GLY A 816 -18.18 -26.08 -19.63
N ASN A 817 -18.98 -25.13 -20.08
CA ASN A 817 -18.55 -23.74 -20.22
C ASN A 817 -18.61 -22.97 -18.88
N ILE A 818 -17.55 -23.08 -18.09
CA ILE A 818 -17.43 -22.45 -16.77
C ILE A 818 -17.47 -20.92 -16.83
N GLU A 819 -16.92 -20.31 -17.90
CA GLU A 819 -16.92 -18.85 -18.07
C GLU A 819 -18.36 -18.31 -18.19
N LEU A 820 -19.18 -18.97 -18.98
CA LEU A 820 -20.59 -18.61 -19.15
C LEU A 820 -21.38 -18.84 -17.87
N ALA A 821 -21.09 -19.92 -17.14
CA ALA A 821 -21.71 -20.21 -15.86
C ALA A 821 -21.42 -19.11 -14.81
N ILE A 822 -20.16 -18.69 -14.70
CA ILE A 822 -19.76 -17.59 -13.84
C ILE A 822 -20.48 -16.29 -14.21
N LYS A 823 -20.57 -15.94 -15.50
CA LYS A 823 -21.29 -14.76 -15.96
C LYS A 823 -22.76 -14.76 -15.56
N GLN A 824 -23.45 -15.87 -15.77
CA GLN A 824 -24.88 -15.99 -15.41
C GLN A 824 -25.12 -15.86 -13.90
N LEU A 825 -24.27 -16.46 -13.07
CA LEU A 825 -24.35 -16.31 -11.63
C LEU A 825 -24.08 -14.87 -11.18
N ALA A 826 -23.06 -14.22 -11.75
CA ALA A 826 -22.73 -12.83 -11.48
C ALA A 826 -23.87 -11.88 -11.85
N GLU A 827 -24.50 -12.05 -13.00
CA GLU A 827 -25.67 -11.27 -13.46
C GLU A 827 -26.87 -11.47 -12.54
N SER A 828 -27.14 -12.70 -12.10
CA SER A 828 -28.25 -12.99 -11.18
C SER A 828 -28.08 -12.29 -9.82
N LYS A 829 -26.84 -12.02 -9.41
CA LYS A 829 -26.53 -11.33 -8.15
C LYS A 829 -26.59 -9.80 -8.30
N ARG A 830 -26.29 -9.26 -9.50
CA ARG A 830 -26.45 -7.83 -9.80
C ARG A 830 -27.92 -7.39 -9.88
N SER A 831 -28.81 -8.31 -10.24
CA SER A 831 -30.23 -8.03 -10.36
C SER A 831 -31.02 -8.18 -9.05
N LYS A 832 -30.43 -8.71 -8.01
CA LYS A 832 -30.95 -8.76 -6.63
C LYS A 832 -30.34 -7.64 -5.76
#